data_c65462e6792fec46621601c2fa9f5e40
#
_entry.id   c65462e6792fec46621601c2fa9f5e40
#
_cell.length_a   1.000
_cell.length_b   1.000
_cell.length_c   1.000
_cell.angle_alpha   90.00
_cell.angle_beta   90.00
_cell.angle_gamma   90.00
#
_symmetry.space_group_name_H-M   'P 1'
#
loop_
_entity.id
_entity.type
_entity.pdbx_description
1 polymer ?
#
loop_
_entity_poly.entity_id
_entity_poly.type
_entity_poly.pdbx_seq_one_letter_code
_entity_poly.pdbx_strand_id
1 'polypeptide(L)'
;MIKLLLRQLIKFKVIFIIAVLFFAIPSSFGDKGTFVDEIKFIQYLDENTALQEVRNGNLDLYYFRVSSDRLEDYNSRENLQVFESTGSYYSILTNPTDSGKFNPFSIKEIRFALNYLVDRNLIVNELLGGFGSPMISNYGVFSADYLGILDVTESFQFRYNTSLADQMISDELEKAGAKKINGIWNFDNEPIEITIFIRSDDPVRKSIGEILSFQLESIGFIVKKDFGDLNKAYVVVYGSDPAEQKWNLYTEAWSSTGFSRYDSIALAQMYAPWFSNMPGNNTPSYWNYQNEILDNVTQNIYSGNFETADERTLLIKDATKEGVNESVRIFLASKVDQYVVNENITGIINALGAGVPSRFTPINASSNDGSLVIGVKQIYQGAWNPIAGLGDIYSNQIWGILSDPGMYGHPFTGKIIPLRTTWNIETNGSHSSIPVHDDAIIWNTKTQSWNTVESDLTAISKITFDLNFSQWHNGQNMDINDILYSIYFLTEWGSEKDVNDKTYDSHFSPQAVQNVNSLVGFRIIDDDTIEVYTNYWHFDDGQIASWAGTWSTTPWEIMSAMEKSVIDGKVSFSRSDAVSKNINWLSLIVPRDAKIIHDILEDFKQSEYVPSSLNQFETSNAYYENRYNQSINWIEEYDHAVISNGPFYLERYSPESRTIVTKSFDYGDYPFPPGKWHEYEQIKFPKITSVEIDEVISKNSSVKIPILTKNSSEIHYFLSNSRGQIISEGKVSVNENNSIINLDSETVSKFDTGANTLKVFAASNDVLRPYEYSTSFLASETDTSLPNVEITTTLSESGQTDYSFLVIVIALIIGAGIIFIIKTRSKRTQKTTI
;
A
#
# COMPACT_ATOMS: atom_id res chain seq x y z
N MET A 1 -54.15 54.31 17.77
CA MET A 1 -53.37 53.37 18.58
C MET A 1 -53.73 51.89 18.28
N ILE A 2 -55.01 51.53 18.28
CA ILE A 2 -55.46 50.14 18.03
C ILE A 2 -55.15 49.59 16.63
N LYS A 3 -55.20 50.42 15.57
CA LYS A 3 -54.85 50.01 14.19
C LYS A 3 -53.31 49.79 14.00
N LEU A 4 -52.47 50.40 14.82
CA LEU A 4 -51.00 50.19 14.74
C LEU A 4 -50.60 48.91 15.44
N LEU A 5 -51.25 48.58 16.57
CA LEU A 5 -51.04 47.35 17.30
C LEU A 5 -51.53 46.09 16.51
N LEU A 6 -52.65 46.19 15.82
CA LEU A 6 -53.12 45.14 14.94
C LEU A 6 -52.18 44.87 13.74
N ARG A 7 -51.62 45.90 13.14
CA ARG A 7 -50.62 45.76 12.08
C ARG A 7 -49.29 45.15 12.58
N GLN A 8 -48.87 45.46 13.79
CA GLN A 8 -47.68 44.77 14.36
C GLN A 8 -47.94 43.34 14.73
N LEU A 9 -49.13 42.99 15.29
CA LEU A 9 -49.52 41.63 15.57
C LEU A 9 -49.67 40.74 14.31
N ILE A 10 -50.15 41.29 13.20
CA ILE A 10 -50.24 40.60 11.93
C ILE A 10 -48.85 40.38 11.33
N LYS A 11 -47.93 41.36 11.39
CA LYS A 11 -46.54 41.19 10.99
C LYS A 11 -45.80 40.16 11.84
N PHE A 12 -46.04 40.11 13.16
CA PHE A 12 -45.45 39.12 14.04
C PHE A 12 -45.99 37.70 13.78
N LYS A 13 -47.30 37.54 13.51
CA LYS A 13 -47.89 36.26 13.13
C LYS A 13 -47.39 35.78 11.75
N VAL A 14 -47.21 36.66 10.78
CA VAL A 14 -46.66 36.31 9.46
C VAL A 14 -45.20 35.91 9.55
N ILE A 15 -44.40 36.64 10.32
CA ILE A 15 -42.98 36.27 10.57
C ILE A 15 -42.88 34.98 11.36
N PHE A 16 -43.75 34.72 12.32
CA PHE A 16 -43.78 33.46 13.06
C PHE A 16 -44.26 32.27 12.20
N ILE A 17 -45.22 32.47 11.31
CA ILE A 17 -45.64 31.43 10.33
C ILE A 17 -44.58 31.18 9.28
N ILE A 18 -43.84 32.19 8.82
CA ILE A 18 -42.72 32.03 7.92
C ILE A 18 -41.57 31.35 8.67
N ALA A 19 -41.27 31.69 9.90
CA ALA A 19 -40.27 31.01 10.74
C ALA A 19 -40.63 29.56 11.04
N VAL A 20 -41.93 29.28 11.33
CA VAL A 20 -42.43 27.90 11.54
C VAL A 20 -42.46 27.11 10.22
N LEU A 21 -42.68 27.76 9.07
CA LEU A 21 -42.59 27.09 7.77
C LEU A 21 -41.14 26.85 7.35
N PHE A 22 -40.13 27.63 7.83
CA PHE A 22 -38.70 27.34 7.65
C PHE A 22 -38.20 26.26 8.62
N PHE A 23 -38.88 26.00 9.75
CA PHE A 23 -38.57 24.88 10.67
C PHE A 23 -39.45 23.64 10.46
N ALA A 24 -40.37 23.65 9.46
CA ALA A 24 -41.20 22.51 9.10
C ALA A 24 -40.93 22.09 7.64
N ILE A 25 -39.67 22.13 7.21
CA ILE A 25 -39.21 21.20 6.19
C ILE A 25 -38.99 19.91 6.96
N PRO A 26 -39.78 18.84 6.73
CA PRO A 26 -39.38 17.55 7.23
C PRO A 26 -38.03 17.25 6.58
N SER A 27 -36.99 17.24 7.40
CA SER A 27 -35.72 16.60 7.04
C SER A 27 -35.95 15.07 7.02
N SER A 28 -36.74 14.64 6.06
CA SER A 28 -36.77 13.24 5.64
C SER A 28 -35.99 13.11 4.32
N PHE A 29 -34.79 13.67 4.30
CA PHE A 29 -33.74 13.02 3.57
C PHE A 29 -33.24 11.92 4.51
N GLY A 30 -33.47 10.66 4.19
CA GLY A 30 -32.80 9.55 4.81
C GLY A 30 -31.31 9.90 4.78
N ASP A 31 -30.61 9.72 5.89
CA ASP A 31 -29.20 10.08 6.03
C ASP A 31 -28.34 9.14 5.18
N LYS A 32 -28.31 9.38 3.84
CA LYS A 32 -27.33 8.71 2.97
C LYS A 32 -25.93 9.26 3.30
N GLY A 33 -24.94 8.38 3.32
CA GLY A 33 -23.57 8.77 3.65
C GLY A 33 -22.79 9.47 2.54
N THR A 34 -23.43 9.75 1.38
CA THR A 34 -22.78 10.15 0.13
C THR A 34 -23.47 11.32 -0.52
N PHE A 35 -22.72 12.13 -1.32
CA PHE A 35 -23.33 13.20 -2.11
C PHE A 35 -24.00 12.69 -3.39
N VAL A 36 -23.51 11.57 -3.95
CA VAL A 36 -24.04 10.98 -5.18
C VAL A 36 -24.91 9.76 -4.88
N ASP A 37 -25.89 9.51 -5.75
CA ASP A 37 -26.83 8.41 -5.62
C ASP A 37 -26.34 7.13 -6.31
N GLU A 38 -25.54 7.29 -7.37
CA GLU A 38 -25.07 6.18 -8.19
C GLU A 38 -23.61 6.38 -8.59
N ILE A 39 -22.83 5.28 -8.61
CA ILE A 39 -21.52 5.23 -9.24
C ILE A 39 -21.50 4.11 -10.25
N LYS A 40 -21.13 4.45 -11.49
CA LYS A 40 -20.92 3.50 -12.56
C LYS A 40 -19.43 3.34 -12.86
N PHE A 41 -18.89 2.17 -12.61
CA PHE A 41 -17.52 1.80 -13.01
C PHE A 41 -17.54 1.19 -14.39
N ILE A 42 -16.64 1.67 -15.28
CA ILE A 42 -16.51 1.22 -16.67
C ILE A 42 -15.06 0.89 -16.97
N GLN A 43 -14.80 -0.26 -17.59
CA GLN A 43 -13.45 -0.66 -17.95
C GLN A 43 -12.92 0.08 -19.16
N TYR A 44 -11.75 0.71 -19.01
CA TYR A 44 -10.97 1.33 -20.08
C TYR A 44 -9.54 0.78 -20.05
N LEU A 45 -9.21 -0.06 -21.02
CA LEU A 45 -7.87 -0.67 -21.16
C LEU A 45 -6.84 0.32 -21.71
N ASP A 46 -7.29 1.22 -22.60
CA ASP A 46 -6.45 2.25 -23.22
C ASP A 46 -6.51 3.56 -22.44
N GLU A 47 -5.37 4.01 -21.98
CA GLU A 47 -5.20 5.22 -21.17
C GLU A 47 -5.56 6.49 -21.95
N ASN A 48 -5.22 6.56 -23.24
CA ASN A 48 -5.52 7.75 -24.04
C ASN A 48 -7.02 7.91 -24.26
N THR A 49 -7.70 6.80 -24.50
CA THR A 49 -9.17 6.80 -24.63
C THR A 49 -9.80 7.27 -23.32
N ALA A 50 -9.38 6.71 -22.18
CA ALA A 50 -9.89 7.13 -20.88
C ALA A 50 -9.66 8.63 -20.61
N LEU A 51 -8.46 9.15 -20.90
CA LEU A 51 -8.13 10.56 -20.76
C LEU A 51 -9.03 11.47 -21.63
N GLN A 52 -9.32 11.07 -22.87
CA GLN A 52 -10.23 11.83 -23.74
C GLN A 52 -11.67 11.80 -23.22
N GLU A 53 -12.12 10.66 -22.70
CA GLU A 53 -13.46 10.54 -22.11
C GLU A 53 -13.62 11.42 -20.86
N VAL A 54 -12.59 11.53 -20.02
CA VAL A 54 -12.61 12.47 -18.88
C VAL A 54 -12.67 13.93 -19.36
N ARG A 55 -11.88 14.32 -20.37
CA ARG A 55 -11.92 15.67 -20.95
C ARG A 55 -13.28 16.03 -21.54
N ASN A 56 -13.92 15.06 -22.18
CA ASN A 56 -15.22 15.25 -22.82
C ASN A 56 -16.39 15.23 -21.82
N GLY A 57 -16.15 14.89 -20.55
CA GLY A 57 -17.17 14.75 -19.53
C GLY A 57 -18.03 13.48 -19.66
N ASN A 58 -17.57 12.48 -20.41
CA ASN A 58 -18.20 11.16 -20.49
C ASN A 58 -17.73 10.22 -19.35
N LEU A 59 -16.57 10.52 -18.78
CA LEU A 59 -16.07 10.02 -17.50
C LEU A 59 -15.83 11.20 -16.57
N ASP A 60 -16.15 11.03 -15.31
CA ASP A 60 -15.85 12.01 -14.26
C ASP A 60 -14.40 11.90 -13.79
N LEU A 61 -13.90 10.68 -13.67
CA LEU A 61 -12.51 10.41 -13.27
C LEU A 61 -12.04 9.05 -13.78
N TYR A 62 -10.71 8.89 -13.82
CA TYR A 62 -10.08 7.63 -14.18
C TYR A 62 -9.24 7.07 -13.03
N TYR A 63 -9.62 5.87 -12.54
CA TYR A 63 -8.98 5.17 -11.40
C TYR A 63 -7.71 4.42 -11.79
N PHE A 64 -7.03 4.89 -12.80
CA PHE A 64 -5.70 4.42 -13.13
C PHE A 64 -4.82 5.60 -13.47
N ARG A 65 -3.52 5.42 -13.32
CA ARG A 65 -2.56 6.48 -13.62
C ARG A 65 -2.55 6.85 -15.10
N VAL A 66 -2.29 8.10 -15.35
CA VAL A 66 -1.99 8.63 -16.69
C VAL A 66 -0.50 8.93 -16.76
N SER A 67 0.14 8.59 -17.89
CA SER A 67 1.56 8.87 -18.10
C SER A 67 1.82 10.37 -18.10
N SER A 68 2.89 10.80 -17.42
CA SER A 68 3.24 12.20 -17.25
C SER A 68 3.50 12.94 -18.57
N ASP A 69 4.07 12.26 -19.58
CA ASP A 69 4.28 12.81 -20.93
C ASP A 69 2.98 13.25 -21.61
N ARG A 70 1.82 12.74 -21.18
CA ARG A 70 0.50 13.11 -21.67
C ARG A 70 -0.07 14.39 -21.05
N LEU A 71 0.53 14.85 -19.96
CA LEU A 71 0.05 15.96 -19.13
C LEU A 71 1.09 17.10 -18.99
N GLU A 72 2.18 17.06 -19.77
CA GLU A 72 3.25 18.07 -19.73
C GLU A 72 2.79 19.42 -20.28
N ASP A 73 1.99 19.45 -21.36
CA ASP A 73 1.49 20.68 -21.97
C ASP A 73 0.31 21.26 -21.20
N TYR A 74 0.28 22.59 -21.01
CA TYR A 74 -0.84 23.30 -20.41
C TYR A 74 -2.17 22.97 -21.12
N ASN A 75 -2.17 22.93 -22.46
CA ASN A 75 -3.35 22.54 -23.26
C ASN A 75 -3.77 21.09 -23.05
N SER A 76 -2.86 20.24 -22.58
CA SER A 76 -3.18 18.84 -22.24
C SER A 76 -4.00 18.70 -20.98
N ARG A 77 -4.08 19.75 -20.15
CA ARG A 77 -4.83 19.80 -18.89
C ARG A 77 -6.17 20.53 -18.98
N GLU A 78 -6.60 20.93 -20.18
CA GLU A 78 -7.89 21.58 -20.40
C GLU A 78 -9.04 20.67 -19.92
N ASN A 79 -9.98 21.23 -19.16
CA ASN A 79 -11.12 20.57 -18.51
C ASN A 79 -10.73 19.47 -17.49
N LEU A 80 -9.46 19.48 -17.02
CA LEU A 80 -8.95 18.47 -16.10
C LEU A 80 -8.40 19.06 -14.82
N GLN A 81 -8.69 18.40 -13.71
CA GLN A 81 -7.90 18.48 -12.49
C GLN A 81 -6.90 17.32 -12.51
N VAL A 82 -5.64 17.61 -12.18
CA VAL A 82 -4.57 16.60 -12.15
C VAL A 82 -4.05 16.47 -10.72
N PHE A 83 -4.04 15.26 -10.21
CA PHE A 83 -3.60 14.92 -8.86
C PHE A 83 -2.41 13.98 -8.92
N GLU A 84 -1.44 14.21 -8.06
CA GLU A 84 -0.25 13.36 -7.92
C GLU A 84 -0.29 12.58 -6.63
N SER A 85 0.04 11.28 -6.69
CA SER A 85 0.21 10.43 -5.51
C SER A 85 1.47 9.58 -5.62
N THR A 86 2.04 9.22 -4.48
CA THR A 86 3.19 8.32 -4.35
C THR A 86 2.77 7.10 -3.53
N GLY A 87 3.41 5.97 -3.73
CA GLY A 87 3.11 4.74 -2.98
C GLY A 87 3.21 3.48 -3.83
N SER A 88 3.46 3.67 -5.11
CA SER A 88 3.75 2.57 -6.03
C SER A 88 5.24 2.51 -6.32
N TYR A 89 5.75 1.31 -6.56
CA TYR A 89 7.17 1.09 -6.90
C TYR A 89 7.37 -0.14 -7.75
N TYR A 90 8.54 -0.21 -8.38
CA TYR A 90 9.00 -1.32 -9.20
C TYR A 90 10.11 -2.09 -8.51
N SER A 91 10.11 -3.40 -8.68
CA SER A 91 11.14 -4.32 -8.20
C SER A 91 11.38 -5.46 -9.19
N ILE A 92 12.48 -6.16 -9.01
CA ILE A 92 12.73 -7.47 -9.63
C ILE A 92 12.64 -8.50 -8.51
N LEU A 93 11.78 -9.48 -8.69
CA LEU A 93 11.73 -10.65 -7.82
C LEU A 93 12.61 -11.75 -8.42
N THR A 94 13.45 -12.35 -7.59
CA THR A 94 14.30 -13.48 -7.97
C THR A 94 13.71 -14.79 -7.45
N ASN A 95 13.96 -15.90 -8.14
CA ASN A 95 13.69 -17.23 -7.66
C ASN A 95 14.92 -17.77 -6.92
N PRO A 96 14.97 -17.76 -5.59
CA PRO A 96 16.15 -18.17 -4.81
C PRO A 96 16.24 -19.67 -4.58
N THR A 97 15.33 -20.46 -5.14
CA THR A 97 15.21 -21.89 -4.85
C THR A 97 16.40 -22.68 -5.37
N ASP A 98 17.02 -23.46 -4.50
CA ASP A 98 17.93 -24.54 -4.87
C ASP A 98 17.12 -25.78 -5.23
N SER A 99 17.34 -26.32 -6.41
CA SER A 99 16.65 -27.49 -6.93
C SER A 99 17.65 -28.42 -7.62
N GLY A 100 17.21 -29.57 -8.08
CA GLY A 100 18.09 -30.50 -8.81
C GLY A 100 18.63 -29.96 -10.13
N LYS A 101 18.10 -28.84 -10.66
CA LYS A 101 18.61 -28.11 -11.82
C LYS A 101 19.35 -26.86 -11.33
N PHE A 102 20.53 -26.59 -11.91
CA PHE A 102 21.31 -25.42 -11.53
C PHE A 102 20.53 -24.13 -11.72
N ASN A 103 20.44 -23.33 -10.67
CA ASN A 103 19.83 -22.01 -10.65
C ASN A 103 20.86 -21.01 -10.13
N PRO A 104 21.36 -20.08 -10.96
CA PRO A 104 22.34 -19.11 -10.49
C PRO A 104 21.80 -18.21 -9.37
N PHE A 105 20.49 -17.99 -9.33
CA PHE A 105 19.85 -17.15 -8.30
C PHE A 105 19.57 -17.90 -6.99
N SER A 106 19.93 -19.17 -6.85
CA SER A 106 20.03 -19.80 -5.53
C SER A 106 21.24 -19.26 -4.75
N ILE A 107 22.23 -18.74 -5.43
CA ILE A 107 23.44 -18.14 -4.86
C ILE A 107 23.17 -16.69 -4.47
N LYS A 108 23.27 -16.39 -3.16
CA LYS A 108 22.99 -15.07 -2.59
C LYS A 108 23.82 -13.94 -3.23
N GLU A 109 25.11 -14.18 -3.39
CA GLU A 109 26.04 -13.20 -3.93
C GLU A 109 25.73 -12.83 -5.38
N ILE A 110 25.17 -13.76 -6.17
CA ILE A 110 24.71 -13.48 -7.54
C ILE A 110 23.46 -12.60 -7.50
N ARG A 111 22.50 -12.90 -6.60
CA ARG A 111 21.34 -12.01 -6.42
C ARG A 111 21.77 -10.62 -6.00
N PHE A 112 22.70 -10.52 -5.04
CA PHE A 112 23.23 -9.24 -4.56
C PHE A 112 23.91 -8.44 -5.69
N ALA A 113 24.67 -9.10 -6.55
CA ALA A 113 25.35 -8.46 -7.67
C ALA A 113 24.39 -7.81 -8.69
N LEU A 114 23.15 -8.29 -8.81
CA LEU A 114 22.13 -7.68 -9.68
C LEU A 114 21.83 -6.22 -9.30
N ASN A 115 22.07 -5.80 -8.05
CA ASN A 115 21.91 -4.41 -7.63
C ASN A 115 22.84 -3.44 -8.38
N TYR A 116 24.02 -3.93 -8.84
CA TYR A 116 24.95 -3.16 -9.67
C TYR A 116 24.68 -3.26 -11.16
N LEU A 117 23.87 -4.25 -11.58
CA LEU A 117 23.50 -4.46 -12.98
C LEU A 117 22.33 -3.56 -13.41
N VAL A 118 21.54 -3.06 -12.46
CA VAL A 118 20.35 -2.24 -12.72
C VAL A 118 20.67 -0.76 -12.55
N ASP A 119 20.40 0.04 -13.61
CA ASP A 119 20.50 1.50 -13.56
C ASP A 119 19.20 2.13 -13.08
N ARG A 120 19.11 2.40 -11.77
CA ARG A 120 17.93 3.03 -11.13
C ARG A 120 17.70 4.46 -11.64
N ASN A 121 18.77 5.19 -11.95
CA ASN A 121 18.64 6.56 -12.45
C ASN A 121 18.08 6.58 -13.88
N LEU A 122 18.51 5.65 -14.73
CA LEU A 122 17.91 5.48 -16.07
C LEU A 122 16.40 5.17 -15.96
N ILE A 123 16.02 4.28 -15.03
CA ILE A 123 14.59 3.95 -14.82
C ILE A 123 13.83 5.21 -14.42
N VAL A 124 14.33 6.00 -13.46
CA VAL A 124 13.64 7.21 -13.00
C VAL A 124 13.58 8.27 -14.09
N ASN A 125 14.70 8.56 -14.73
CA ASN A 125 14.80 9.70 -15.65
C ASN A 125 14.16 9.39 -17.02
N GLU A 126 14.39 8.18 -17.57
CA GLU A 126 13.99 7.86 -18.94
C GLU A 126 12.65 7.10 -18.99
N LEU A 127 12.42 6.15 -18.07
CA LEU A 127 11.18 5.38 -18.10
C LEU A 127 10.04 6.04 -17.32
N LEU A 128 10.37 6.80 -16.27
CA LEU A 128 9.39 7.52 -15.45
C LEU A 128 9.37 9.02 -15.73
N GLY A 129 10.16 9.55 -16.68
CA GLY A 129 10.20 10.96 -17.02
C GLY A 129 10.58 11.88 -15.85
N GLY A 130 11.36 11.39 -14.88
CA GLY A 130 11.70 12.12 -13.65
C GLY A 130 10.64 12.02 -12.54
N PHE A 131 9.49 11.40 -12.79
CA PHE A 131 8.42 11.23 -11.80
C PHE A 131 8.64 9.98 -10.93
N GLY A 132 9.67 10.01 -10.11
CA GLY A 132 10.01 8.91 -9.21
C GLY A 132 11.29 9.18 -8.43
N SER A 133 11.68 8.22 -7.60
CA SER A 133 12.95 8.24 -6.86
C SER A 133 13.56 6.84 -6.84
N PRO A 134 14.90 6.70 -6.96
CA PRO A 134 15.56 5.41 -6.81
C PRO A 134 15.24 4.76 -5.47
N MET A 135 15.07 3.44 -5.44
CA MET A 135 14.81 2.67 -4.21
C MET A 135 15.83 1.54 -4.07
N ILE A 136 16.24 1.27 -2.83
CA ILE A 136 17.14 0.18 -2.45
C ILE A 136 16.42 -0.85 -1.59
N SER A 137 15.41 -0.43 -0.85
CA SER A 137 14.54 -1.29 -0.04
C SER A 137 13.07 -1.05 -0.38
N ASN A 138 12.17 -1.78 0.26
CA ASN A 138 10.71 -1.57 0.16
C ASN A 138 10.25 -0.23 0.77
N TYR A 139 11.08 0.42 1.58
CA TYR A 139 10.78 1.74 2.14
C TYR A 139 11.29 2.83 1.19
N GLY A 140 10.36 3.49 0.51
CA GLY A 140 10.63 4.68 -0.29
C GLY A 140 10.37 5.97 0.49
N VAL A 141 10.62 7.13 -0.13
CA VAL A 141 10.44 8.48 0.46
C VAL A 141 9.03 8.75 1.01
N PHE A 142 8.07 7.93 0.66
CA PHE A 142 6.68 7.99 1.11
C PHE A 142 6.40 7.13 2.35
N SER A 143 7.32 6.25 2.75
CA SER A 143 7.15 5.39 3.92
C SER A 143 7.47 6.12 5.21
N ALA A 144 6.72 5.85 6.28
CA ALA A 144 7.00 6.40 7.61
C ALA A 144 8.38 6.02 8.13
N ASP A 145 8.80 4.79 7.87
CA ASP A 145 10.08 4.24 8.35
C ASP A 145 11.28 4.64 7.48
N TYR A 146 11.07 5.33 6.33
CA TYR A 146 12.14 5.69 5.39
C TYR A 146 13.29 6.45 6.04
N LEU A 147 12.98 7.52 6.77
CA LEU A 147 14.01 8.34 7.44
C LEU A 147 14.75 7.57 8.53
N GLY A 148 14.06 6.60 9.17
CA GLY A 148 14.64 5.77 10.20
C GLY A 148 15.68 4.76 9.69
N ILE A 149 15.64 4.40 8.40
CA ILE A 149 16.52 3.39 7.79
C ILE A 149 17.49 3.96 6.75
N LEU A 150 17.53 5.27 6.57
CA LEU A 150 18.29 5.90 5.49
C LEU A 150 19.79 5.62 5.61
N ASP A 151 20.33 5.60 6.82
CA ASP A 151 21.72 5.22 7.11
C ASP A 151 22.05 3.80 6.62
N VAL A 152 21.14 2.86 6.79
CA VAL A 152 21.29 1.48 6.31
C VAL A 152 21.28 1.44 4.79
N THR A 153 20.29 2.05 4.13
CA THR A 153 20.18 2.01 2.68
C THR A 153 21.32 2.74 1.99
N GLU A 154 21.72 3.90 2.49
CA GLU A 154 22.87 4.65 1.95
C GLU A 154 24.20 3.91 2.16
N SER A 155 24.32 3.04 3.18
CA SER A 155 25.55 2.26 3.41
C SER A 155 25.89 1.29 2.28
N PHE A 156 24.91 0.81 1.51
CA PHE A 156 25.12 -0.11 0.39
C PHE A 156 25.78 0.57 -0.83
N GLN A 157 25.55 1.86 -1.03
CA GLN A 157 26.13 2.66 -2.11
C GLN A 157 25.97 2.05 -3.51
N PHE A 158 24.86 1.40 -3.78
CA PHE A 158 24.58 0.80 -5.07
C PHE A 158 24.58 1.85 -6.18
N ARG A 159 25.51 1.67 -7.12
CA ARG A 159 25.60 2.46 -8.34
C ARG A 159 25.71 1.51 -9.52
N TYR A 160 25.05 1.85 -10.61
CA TYR A 160 25.14 1.07 -11.83
C TYR A 160 26.60 0.87 -12.23
N ASN A 161 27.04 -0.39 -12.30
CA ASN A 161 28.40 -0.81 -12.63
C ASN A 161 28.39 -2.24 -13.17
N THR A 162 28.21 -2.37 -14.48
CA THR A 162 28.15 -3.67 -15.16
C THR A 162 29.41 -4.49 -15.01
N SER A 163 30.60 -3.82 -14.99
CA SER A 163 31.87 -4.51 -14.83
C SER A 163 32.05 -5.15 -13.45
N LEU A 164 31.59 -4.44 -12.38
CA LEU A 164 31.60 -4.99 -11.04
C LEU A 164 30.59 -6.15 -10.91
N ALA A 165 29.39 -5.98 -11.48
CA ALA A 165 28.39 -7.03 -11.49
C ALA A 165 28.86 -8.29 -12.23
N ASP A 166 29.46 -8.13 -13.43
CA ASP A 166 30.04 -9.26 -14.21
C ASP A 166 31.13 -9.96 -13.44
N GLN A 167 32.04 -9.21 -12.78
CA GLN A 167 33.10 -9.80 -11.96
C GLN A 167 32.50 -10.63 -10.80
N MET A 168 31.60 -10.04 -9.99
CA MET A 168 31.00 -10.73 -8.84
C MET A 168 30.25 -11.99 -9.28
N ILE A 169 29.44 -11.89 -10.34
CA ILE A 169 28.67 -13.03 -10.87
C ILE A 169 29.62 -14.11 -11.42
N SER A 170 30.65 -13.71 -12.13
CA SER A 170 31.66 -14.64 -12.69
C SER A 170 32.38 -15.41 -11.59
N ASP A 171 32.84 -14.71 -10.55
CA ASP A 171 33.54 -15.31 -9.42
C ASP A 171 32.68 -16.39 -8.71
N GLU A 172 31.39 -16.12 -8.54
CA GLU A 172 30.49 -17.07 -7.89
C GLU A 172 30.07 -18.24 -8.80
N LEU A 173 29.87 -17.99 -10.09
CA LEU A 173 29.61 -19.04 -11.07
C LEU A 173 30.80 -20.00 -11.20
N GLU A 174 32.03 -19.49 -11.23
CA GLU A 174 33.25 -20.31 -11.27
C GLU A 174 33.40 -21.14 -9.99
N LYS A 175 33.16 -20.56 -8.82
CA LYS A 175 33.12 -21.31 -7.54
C LYS A 175 32.09 -22.45 -7.54
N ALA A 176 30.91 -22.21 -8.17
CA ALA A 176 29.88 -23.23 -8.32
C ALA A 176 30.24 -24.31 -9.37
N GLY A 177 31.33 -24.14 -10.11
CA GLY A 177 31.78 -25.07 -11.14
C GLY A 177 31.35 -24.77 -12.57
N ALA A 178 30.64 -23.63 -12.78
CA ALA A 178 30.29 -23.17 -14.11
C ALA A 178 31.53 -22.68 -14.90
N LYS A 179 31.41 -22.68 -16.22
CA LYS A 179 32.52 -22.23 -17.12
C LYS A 179 31.95 -21.40 -18.26
N LYS A 180 32.70 -20.36 -18.66
CA LYS A 180 32.35 -19.53 -19.81
C LYS A 180 32.92 -20.14 -21.09
N ILE A 181 32.05 -20.70 -21.95
CA ILE A 181 32.45 -21.34 -23.21
C ILE A 181 31.93 -20.47 -24.37
N ASN A 182 32.85 -19.98 -25.20
CA ASN A 182 32.52 -19.05 -26.31
C ASN A 182 31.72 -17.82 -25.88
N GLY A 183 32.01 -17.32 -24.66
CA GLY A 183 31.30 -16.14 -24.11
C GLY A 183 29.99 -16.45 -23.39
N ILE A 184 29.55 -17.72 -23.37
CA ILE A 184 28.29 -18.15 -22.72
C ILE A 184 28.65 -18.97 -21.47
N TRP A 185 27.94 -18.71 -20.37
CA TRP A 185 28.04 -19.48 -19.14
C TRP A 185 27.40 -20.87 -19.30
N ASN A 186 28.14 -21.91 -18.91
CA ASN A 186 27.71 -23.31 -18.95
C ASN A 186 27.94 -23.96 -17.60
N PHE A 187 27.00 -24.82 -17.20
CA PHE A 187 27.11 -25.72 -16.06
C PHE A 187 26.85 -27.15 -16.53
N ASP A 188 27.71 -28.08 -16.16
CA ASP A 188 27.69 -29.48 -16.63
C ASP A 188 27.65 -29.62 -18.18
N ASN A 189 28.32 -28.72 -18.88
CA ASN A 189 28.41 -28.58 -20.35
C ASN A 189 27.09 -28.12 -21.04
N GLU A 190 26.07 -27.74 -20.27
CA GLU A 190 24.84 -27.16 -20.81
C GLU A 190 24.83 -25.64 -20.56
N PRO A 191 24.40 -24.82 -21.52
CA PRO A 191 24.27 -23.39 -21.33
C PRO A 191 23.31 -23.06 -20.18
N ILE A 192 23.70 -22.06 -19.37
CA ILE A 192 22.81 -21.54 -18.32
C ILE A 192 21.76 -20.63 -18.98
N GLU A 193 20.52 -21.10 -19.00
CA GLU A 193 19.36 -20.37 -19.48
C GLU A 193 18.61 -19.71 -18.31
N ILE A 194 18.32 -18.41 -18.43
CA ILE A 194 17.54 -17.64 -17.47
C ILE A 194 16.19 -17.28 -18.08
N THR A 195 15.11 -17.72 -17.46
CA THR A 195 13.77 -17.31 -17.85
C THR A 195 13.34 -16.06 -17.05
N ILE A 196 13.07 -14.96 -17.75
CA ILE A 196 12.50 -13.75 -17.15
C ILE A 196 11.01 -13.69 -17.48
N PHE A 197 10.16 -13.72 -16.45
CA PHE A 197 8.73 -13.42 -16.62
C PHE A 197 8.54 -11.90 -16.63
N ILE A 198 8.10 -11.37 -17.78
CA ILE A 198 7.96 -9.93 -18.04
C ILE A 198 6.49 -9.56 -18.12
N ARG A 199 6.04 -8.67 -17.24
CA ARG A 199 4.68 -8.09 -17.30
C ARG A 199 4.57 -7.16 -18.49
N SER A 200 3.85 -7.63 -19.51
CA SER A 200 3.67 -6.91 -20.76
C SER A 200 2.45 -5.99 -20.80
N ASP A 201 1.59 -6.10 -19.81
CA ASP A 201 0.43 -5.22 -19.59
C ASP A 201 0.80 -3.87 -18.92
N ASP A 202 2.05 -3.72 -18.45
CA ASP A 202 2.63 -2.46 -17.96
C ASP A 202 3.86 -2.10 -18.81
N PRO A 203 3.84 -0.99 -19.58
CA PRO A 203 4.94 -0.60 -20.46
C PRO A 203 6.29 -0.40 -19.75
N VAL A 204 6.27 0.16 -18.54
CA VAL A 204 7.50 0.39 -17.74
C VAL A 204 8.10 -0.95 -17.31
N ARG A 205 7.29 -1.88 -16.80
CA ARG A 205 7.74 -3.23 -16.42
C ARG A 205 8.27 -4.00 -17.61
N LYS A 206 7.64 -3.83 -18.78
CA LYS A 206 8.12 -4.42 -20.02
C LYS A 206 9.50 -3.90 -20.37
N SER A 207 9.69 -2.58 -20.34
CA SER A 207 11.00 -1.96 -20.63
C SER A 207 12.08 -2.38 -19.63
N ILE A 208 11.74 -2.43 -18.32
CA ILE A 208 12.65 -2.94 -17.28
C ILE A 208 13.09 -4.37 -17.61
N GLY A 209 12.16 -5.25 -17.97
CA GLY A 209 12.46 -6.64 -18.33
C GLY A 209 13.32 -6.78 -19.57
N GLU A 210 13.12 -5.94 -20.59
CA GLU A 210 13.94 -5.91 -21.81
C GLU A 210 15.35 -5.40 -21.53
N ILE A 211 15.50 -4.34 -20.70
CA ILE A 211 16.82 -3.81 -20.26
C ILE A 211 17.57 -4.88 -19.46
N LEU A 212 16.92 -5.50 -18.48
CA LEU A 212 17.54 -6.54 -17.65
C LEU A 212 17.97 -7.75 -18.49
N SER A 213 17.14 -8.16 -19.47
CA SER A 213 17.50 -9.22 -20.40
C SER A 213 18.77 -8.90 -21.15
N PHE A 214 18.87 -7.70 -21.74
CA PHE A 214 20.06 -7.25 -22.44
C PHE A 214 21.32 -7.24 -21.55
N GLN A 215 21.19 -6.79 -20.31
CA GLN A 215 22.30 -6.76 -19.35
C GLN A 215 22.80 -8.18 -19.01
N LEU A 216 21.88 -9.13 -18.78
CA LEU A 216 22.23 -10.52 -18.49
C LEU A 216 22.86 -11.22 -19.72
N GLU A 217 22.36 -10.95 -20.93
CA GLU A 217 22.95 -11.46 -22.17
C GLU A 217 24.37 -10.90 -22.35
N SER A 218 24.59 -9.62 -22.00
CA SER A 218 25.91 -8.98 -22.15
C SER A 218 26.99 -9.59 -21.25
N ILE A 219 26.61 -10.19 -20.12
CA ILE A 219 27.53 -10.87 -19.21
C ILE A 219 27.60 -12.40 -19.43
N GLY A 220 26.92 -12.91 -20.48
CA GLY A 220 27.08 -14.26 -20.98
C GLY A 220 26.01 -15.28 -20.61
N PHE A 221 24.84 -14.88 -20.16
CA PHE A 221 23.70 -15.76 -19.99
C PHE A 221 22.89 -15.89 -21.29
N ILE A 222 22.18 -17.02 -21.45
CA ILE A 222 21.09 -17.12 -22.42
C ILE A 222 19.80 -16.69 -21.72
N VAL A 223 19.08 -15.70 -22.28
CA VAL A 223 17.84 -15.19 -21.66
C VAL A 223 16.62 -15.55 -22.49
N LYS A 224 15.68 -16.22 -21.84
CA LYS A 224 14.35 -16.49 -22.34
C LYS A 224 13.37 -15.49 -21.75
N LYS A 225 12.69 -14.75 -22.63
CA LYS A 225 11.65 -13.78 -22.21
C LYS A 225 10.28 -14.45 -22.27
N ASP A 226 9.60 -14.52 -21.13
CA ASP A 226 8.20 -15.00 -21.04
C ASP A 226 7.29 -13.81 -20.71
N PHE A 227 6.45 -13.41 -21.67
CA PHE A 227 5.56 -12.25 -21.52
C PHE A 227 4.17 -12.68 -21.04
N GLY A 228 3.60 -11.88 -20.15
CA GLY A 228 2.24 -12.12 -19.64
C GLY A 228 1.66 -10.97 -18.85
N ASP A 229 0.37 -11.10 -18.55
CA ASP A 229 -0.37 -10.23 -17.64
C ASP A 229 -0.32 -10.72 -16.19
N LEU A 230 -1.07 -10.07 -15.30
CA LEU A 230 -1.15 -10.46 -13.89
C LEU A 230 -1.71 -11.88 -13.70
N ASN A 231 -2.72 -12.28 -14.49
CA ASN A 231 -3.31 -13.60 -14.35
C ASN A 231 -2.31 -14.73 -14.66
N LYS A 232 -1.52 -14.54 -15.72
CA LYS A 232 -0.43 -15.46 -16.05
C LYS A 232 0.66 -15.46 -14.97
N ALA A 233 0.99 -14.29 -14.40
CA ALA A 233 1.95 -14.19 -13.29
C ALA A 233 1.48 -14.97 -12.05
N TYR A 234 0.19 -14.90 -11.71
CA TYR A 234 -0.36 -15.69 -10.61
C TYR A 234 -0.19 -17.21 -10.81
N VAL A 235 -0.28 -17.68 -12.04
CA VAL A 235 -0.09 -19.11 -12.33
C VAL A 235 1.39 -19.49 -12.37
N VAL A 236 2.22 -18.69 -13.07
CA VAL A 236 3.60 -19.04 -13.33
C VAL A 236 4.54 -18.69 -12.19
N VAL A 237 4.34 -17.52 -11.55
CA VAL A 237 5.26 -17.02 -10.51
C VAL A 237 4.78 -17.41 -9.12
N TYR A 238 3.53 -17.09 -8.77
CA TYR A 238 3.06 -17.27 -7.40
C TYR A 238 2.43 -18.65 -7.13
N GLY A 239 1.87 -19.30 -8.13
CA GLY A 239 1.14 -20.56 -7.98
C GLY A 239 1.91 -21.81 -8.41
N SER A 240 3.10 -21.71 -9.02
CA SER A 240 3.90 -22.88 -9.37
C SER A 240 4.97 -23.16 -8.32
N ASP A 241 5.41 -24.42 -8.25
CA ASP A 241 6.58 -24.75 -7.44
C ASP A 241 7.82 -24.02 -7.99
N PRO A 242 8.49 -23.18 -7.20
CA PRO A 242 9.71 -22.49 -7.62
C PRO A 242 10.83 -23.46 -8.03
N ALA A 243 10.85 -24.68 -7.49
CA ALA A 243 11.80 -25.73 -7.85
C ALA A 243 11.67 -26.21 -9.31
N GLU A 244 10.49 -26.04 -9.92
CA GLU A 244 10.30 -26.34 -11.35
C GLU A 244 11.05 -25.36 -12.26
N GLN A 245 11.49 -24.20 -11.74
CA GLN A 245 12.19 -23.14 -12.48
C GLN A 245 11.47 -22.72 -13.77
N LYS A 246 10.13 -22.58 -13.71
CA LYS A 246 9.34 -22.01 -14.80
C LYS A 246 9.70 -20.55 -15.05
N TRP A 247 10.30 -19.90 -14.07
CA TRP A 247 10.82 -18.54 -14.07
C TRP A 247 12.02 -18.45 -13.13
N ASN A 248 12.96 -17.55 -13.44
CA ASN A 248 14.09 -17.22 -12.58
C ASN A 248 14.03 -15.79 -12.07
N LEU A 249 13.52 -14.86 -12.90
CA LEU A 249 13.32 -13.45 -12.56
C LEU A 249 11.92 -13.01 -12.97
N TYR A 250 11.35 -12.05 -12.24
CA TYR A 250 10.04 -11.48 -12.50
C TYR A 250 10.05 -9.96 -12.36
N THR A 251 9.52 -9.24 -13.36
CA THR A 251 9.33 -7.79 -13.26
C THR A 251 8.11 -7.50 -12.40
N GLU A 252 8.33 -7.18 -11.14
CA GLU A 252 7.32 -6.97 -10.13
C GLU A 252 6.97 -5.48 -9.96
N ALA A 253 5.79 -5.17 -9.49
CA ALA A 253 5.40 -3.84 -9.03
C ALA A 253 4.38 -3.94 -7.92
N TRP A 254 4.43 -3.00 -7.01
CA TRP A 254 3.53 -2.88 -5.87
C TRP A 254 2.82 -1.54 -5.89
N SER A 255 1.57 -1.54 -5.45
CA SER A 255 0.75 -0.34 -5.27
C SER A 255 0.04 -0.44 -3.93
N SER A 256 -0.21 0.70 -3.31
CA SER A 256 -0.88 0.76 -2.01
C SER A 256 -2.29 1.31 -2.15
N THR A 257 -3.22 0.81 -1.34
CA THR A 257 -4.57 1.37 -1.16
C THR A 257 -4.62 2.40 -0.02
N GLY A 258 -3.51 2.62 0.66
CA GLY A 258 -3.31 3.54 1.76
C GLY A 258 -1.97 3.28 2.44
N PHE A 259 -1.62 4.10 3.42
CA PHE A 259 -0.42 3.90 4.24
C PHE A 259 -0.76 3.59 5.68
N SER A 260 0.07 2.76 6.28
CA SER A 260 0.16 2.60 7.74
C SER A 260 1.35 3.42 8.26
N ARG A 261 1.15 4.15 9.36
CA ARG A 261 2.24 4.87 10.02
C ARG A 261 3.25 3.91 10.64
N TYR A 262 2.78 2.79 11.13
CA TYR A 262 3.60 1.74 11.72
C TYR A 262 3.30 0.42 11.01
N ASP A 263 3.85 0.30 9.80
CA ASP A 263 3.62 -0.88 8.97
C ASP A 263 4.37 -2.08 9.56
N SER A 264 3.63 -3.03 10.13
CA SER A 264 4.19 -4.25 10.73
C SER A 264 4.40 -5.36 9.71
N ILE A 265 3.82 -5.25 8.53
CA ILE A 265 3.83 -6.33 7.53
C ILE A 265 4.81 -6.09 6.37
N ALA A 266 5.26 -4.86 6.16
CA ALA A 266 6.00 -4.47 4.95
C ALA A 266 7.23 -5.34 4.69
N LEU A 267 8.02 -5.65 5.71
CA LEU A 267 9.21 -6.49 5.57
C LEU A 267 8.88 -7.98 5.46
N ALA A 268 7.92 -8.45 6.27
CA ALA A 268 7.46 -9.84 6.19
C ALA A 268 6.89 -10.14 4.81
N GLN A 269 6.10 -9.24 4.26
CA GLN A 269 5.52 -9.35 2.92
C GLN A 269 6.59 -9.48 1.82
N MET A 270 7.74 -8.82 1.99
CA MET A 270 8.78 -8.81 0.97
C MET A 270 9.76 -9.98 1.08
N TYR A 271 10.00 -10.50 2.29
CA TYR A 271 11.14 -11.38 2.52
C TYR A 271 10.80 -12.67 3.25
N ALA A 272 9.68 -12.75 3.96
CA ALA A 272 9.42 -13.86 4.86
C ALA A 272 8.39 -14.87 4.30
N PRO A 273 8.76 -16.15 4.13
CA PRO A 273 7.84 -17.20 3.67
C PRO A 273 6.60 -17.36 4.54
N TRP A 274 6.69 -17.16 5.84
CA TRP A 274 5.57 -17.30 6.77
C TRP A 274 4.42 -16.30 6.49
N PHE A 275 4.69 -15.17 5.78
CA PHE A 275 3.68 -14.15 5.46
C PHE A 275 2.96 -14.36 4.13
N SER A 276 3.27 -15.42 3.38
CA SER A 276 2.58 -15.85 2.16
C SER A 276 2.70 -14.98 0.88
N ASN A 277 3.64 -14.04 0.80
CA ASN A 277 3.91 -13.26 -0.42
C ASN A 277 5.22 -13.64 -1.14
N MET A 278 5.90 -14.65 -0.67
CA MET A 278 7.02 -15.25 -1.38
C MET A 278 6.52 -16.23 -2.44
N PRO A 279 7.19 -16.36 -3.59
CA PRO A 279 6.76 -17.27 -4.66
C PRO A 279 6.65 -18.71 -4.20
N GLY A 280 5.54 -19.35 -4.52
CA GLY A 280 5.27 -20.74 -4.20
C GLY A 280 4.94 -21.03 -2.74
N ASN A 281 5.06 -20.09 -1.83
CA ASN A 281 4.88 -20.31 -0.40
C ASN A 281 3.42 -20.38 0.07
N ASN A 282 2.48 -20.06 -0.82
CA ASN A 282 1.06 -20.37 -0.59
C ASN A 282 0.78 -21.89 -0.49
N THR A 283 1.78 -22.69 -0.83
CA THR A 283 1.77 -24.13 -0.65
C THR A 283 2.95 -24.47 0.25
N PRO A 284 2.77 -24.84 1.52
CA PRO A 284 3.87 -25.07 2.47
C PRO A 284 4.94 -26.06 1.98
N SER A 285 4.57 -27.01 1.13
CA SER A 285 5.50 -27.95 0.50
C SER A 285 6.46 -27.30 -0.51
N TYR A 286 6.20 -26.05 -0.94
CA TYR A 286 7.04 -25.31 -1.88
C TYR A 286 7.97 -24.31 -1.19
N TRP A 287 7.97 -24.23 0.13
CA TRP A 287 8.82 -23.32 0.88
C TRP A 287 10.29 -23.76 0.80
N ASN A 288 10.91 -23.45 -0.32
CA ASN A 288 12.29 -23.83 -0.63
C ASN A 288 13.33 -22.74 -0.30
N TYR A 289 12.87 -21.61 0.23
CA TYR A 289 13.72 -20.51 0.68
C TYR A 289 13.28 -20.08 2.07
N GLN A 290 14.25 -19.97 2.97
CA GLN A 290 14.07 -19.44 4.33
C GLN A 290 15.32 -18.68 4.75
N ASN A 291 15.13 -17.64 5.55
CA ASN A 291 16.19 -16.93 6.25
C ASN A 291 15.71 -16.74 7.69
N GLU A 292 16.32 -17.50 8.63
CA GLU A 292 15.93 -17.50 10.04
C GLU A 292 16.00 -16.13 10.69
N ILE A 293 16.94 -15.26 10.27
CA ILE A 293 17.08 -13.91 10.80
C ILE A 293 15.86 -13.08 10.36
N LEU A 294 15.55 -13.11 9.07
CA LEU A 294 14.40 -12.36 8.53
C LEU A 294 13.08 -12.88 9.10
N ASP A 295 12.91 -14.19 9.17
CA ASP A 295 11.70 -14.80 9.74
C ASP A 295 11.49 -14.36 11.19
N ASN A 296 12.53 -14.44 12.01
CA ASN A 296 12.46 -14.07 13.43
C ASN A 296 12.23 -12.55 13.61
N VAL A 297 13.00 -11.70 12.93
CA VAL A 297 12.88 -10.24 13.09
C VAL A 297 11.53 -9.75 12.56
N THR A 298 11.06 -10.28 11.44
CA THR A 298 9.76 -9.87 10.88
C THR A 298 8.59 -10.34 11.73
N GLN A 299 8.67 -11.52 12.35
CA GLN A 299 7.68 -11.98 13.35
C GLN A 299 7.67 -11.09 14.58
N ASN A 300 8.84 -10.68 15.09
CA ASN A 300 8.91 -9.76 16.22
C ASN A 300 8.28 -8.40 15.92
N ILE A 301 8.52 -7.84 14.73
CA ILE A 301 7.88 -6.59 14.29
C ILE A 301 6.36 -6.78 14.18
N TYR A 302 5.92 -7.87 13.57
CA TYR A 302 4.50 -8.16 13.34
C TYR A 302 3.75 -8.36 14.65
N SER A 303 4.31 -9.12 15.59
CA SER A 303 3.70 -9.45 16.88
C SER A 303 3.88 -8.35 17.95
N GLY A 304 4.50 -7.21 17.63
CA GLY A 304 4.72 -6.14 18.60
C GLY A 304 5.75 -6.48 19.70
N ASN A 305 6.68 -7.38 19.42
CA ASN A 305 7.69 -7.82 20.39
C ASN A 305 8.87 -6.83 20.45
N PHE A 306 8.61 -5.64 20.95
CA PHE A 306 9.54 -4.53 21.19
C PHE A 306 8.97 -3.64 22.29
N GLU A 307 9.83 -2.89 23.00
CA GLU A 307 9.42 -2.05 24.14
C GLU A 307 9.30 -0.56 23.80
N THR A 308 9.93 -0.11 22.71
CA THR A 308 9.98 1.29 22.32
C THR A 308 9.92 1.48 20.80
N ALA A 309 9.62 2.70 20.37
CA ALA A 309 9.69 3.08 18.95
C ALA A 309 11.11 2.96 18.39
N ASP A 310 12.13 3.24 19.20
CA ASP A 310 13.53 3.13 18.80
C ASP A 310 13.93 1.64 18.60
N GLU A 311 13.48 0.76 19.48
CA GLU A 311 13.71 -0.68 19.35
C GLU A 311 13.02 -1.25 18.11
N ARG A 312 11.76 -0.86 17.85
CA ARG A 312 11.10 -1.19 16.59
C ARG A 312 11.91 -0.71 15.38
N THR A 313 12.45 0.51 15.43
CA THR A 313 13.27 1.06 14.36
C THR A 313 14.56 0.24 14.16
N LEU A 314 15.20 -0.23 15.24
CA LEU A 314 16.37 -1.12 15.14
C LEU A 314 16.02 -2.46 14.47
N LEU A 315 14.90 -3.08 14.84
CA LEU A 315 14.44 -4.31 14.19
C LEU A 315 14.19 -4.08 12.68
N ILE A 316 13.59 -2.95 12.31
CA ILE A 316 13.40 -2.59 10.89
C ILE A 316 14.73 -2.37 10.17
N LYS A 317 15.72 -1.73 10.81
CA LYS A 317 17.06 -1.57 10.25
C LYS A 317 17.72 -2.92 9.98
N ASP A 318 17.67 -3.82 10.96
CA ASP A 318 18.27 -5.16 10.85
C ASP A 318 17.62 -6.00 9.75
N ALA A 319 16.27 -6.03 9.72
CA ALA A 319 15.55 -6.74 8.68
C ALA A 319 15.76 -6.12 7.29
N THR A 320 15.82 -4.78 7.18
CA THR A 320 16.12 -4.09 5.91
C THR A 320 17.52 -4.43 5.41
N LYS A 321 18.52 -4.39 6.31
CA LYS A 321 19.90 -4.73 5.98
C LYS A 321 20.03 -6.17 5.49
N GLU A 322 19.42 -7.11 6.22
CA GLU A 322 19.47 -8.53 5.84
C GLU A 322 18.69 -8.79 4.54
N GLY A 323 17.49 -8.18 4.39
CA GLY A 323 16.70 -8.33 3.17
C GLY A 323 17.40 -7.79 1.91
N VAL A 324 18.10 -6.65 2.03
CA VAL A 324 18.92 -6.13 0.92
C VAL A 324 20.11 -7.04 0.64
N ASN A 325 20.77 -7.59 1.67
CA ASN A 325 21.85 -8.57 1.50
C ASN A 325 21.36 -9.85 0.82
N GLU A 326 20.19 -10.35 1.18
CA GLU A 326 19.59 -11.54 0.54
C GLU A 326 19.18 -11.29 -0.92
N SER A 327 18.78 -10.08 -1.24
CA SER A 327 18.39 -9.64 -2.59
C SER A 327 17.41 -10.58 -3.30
N VAL A 328 16.49 -11.20 -2.56
CA VAL A 328 15.37 -11.95 -3.18
C VAL A 328 14.43 -11.00 -3.91
N ARG A 329 14.36 -9.74 -3.46
CA ARG A 329 13.77 -8.62 -4.19
C ARG A 329 14.80 -7.51 -4.37
N ILE A 330 14.87 -6.98 -5.58
CA ILE A 330 15.74 -5.86 -5.95
C ILE A 330 14.83 -4.69 -6.23
N PHE A 331 14.81 -3.72 -5.32
CA PHE A 331 13.99 -2.52 -5.47
C PHE A 331 14.63 -1.56 -6.46
N LEU A 332 13.83 -0.95 -7.31
CA LEU A 332 14.29 -0.15 -8.44
C LEU A 332 13.97 1.33 -8.27
N ALA A 333 12.70 1.66 -8.25
CA ALA A 333 12.22 3.03 -8.14
C ALA A 333 10.80 3.10 -7.60
N SER A 334 10.55 4.08 -6.74
CA SER A 334 9.20 4.59 -6.51
C SER A 334 8.76 5.41 -7.70
N LYS A 335 7.46 5.54 -7.90
CA LYS A 335 6.89 6.37 -8.94
C LYS A 335 5.87 7.34 -8.38
N VAL A 336 5.69 8.46 -9.07
CA VAL A 336 4.56 9.38 -8.87
C VAL A 336 3.50 9.01 -9.89
N ASP A 337 2.34 8.61 -9.40
CA ASP A 337 1.17 8.33 -10.23
C ASP A 337 0.36 9.62 -10.40
N GLN A 338 -0.05 9.94 -11.63
CA GLN A 338 -0.90 11.08 -11.94
C GLN A 338 -2.31 10.60 -12.26
N TYR A 339 -3.30 11.19 -11.60
CA TYR A 339 -4.72 10.89 -11.77
C TYR A 339 -5.44 12.09 -12.35
N VAL A 340 -6.40 11.84 -13.23
CA VAL A 340 -7.19 12.88 -13.89
C VAL A 340 -8.65 12.79 -13.46
N VAL A 341 -9.21 13.96 -13.21
CA VAL A 341 -10.60 14.17 -12.80
C VAL A 341 -11.17 15.29 -13.68
N ASN A 342 -12.42 15.19 -14.12
CA ASN A 342 -13.09 16.26 -14.83
C ASN A 342 -13.21 17.51 -13.94
N GLU A 343 -13.04 18.70 -14.51
CA GLU A 343 -13.04 19.96 -13.74
C GLU A 343 -14.36 20.25 -13.00
N ASN A 344 -15.46 19.66 -13.43
CA ASN A 344 -16.78 19.86 -12.82
C ASN A 344 -17.01 19.03 -11.54
N ILE A 345 -16.14 18.09 -11.22
CA ILE A 345 -16.24 17.25 -10.02
C ILE A 345 -15.55 17.93 -8.85
N THR A 346 -16.21 17.97 -7.70
CA THR A 346 -15.70 18.54 -6.45
C THR A 346 -15.61 17.49 -5.36
N GLY A 347 -14.97 17.80 -4.22
CA GLY A 347 -14.87 16.88 -3.09
C GLY A 347 -13.83 15.78 -3.28
N ILE A 348 -12.84 15.95 -4.12
CA ILE A 348 -11.77 14.98 -4.38
C ILE A 348 -10.81 14.92 -3.21
N ILE A 349 -10.55 13.70 -2.71
CA ILE A 349 -9.56 13.43 -1.65
C ILE A 349 -8.41 12.63 -2.25
N ASN A 350 -7.30 13.31 -2.50
CA ASN A 350 -6.08 12.68 -3.01
C ASN A 350 -5.26 12.09 -1.86
N ALA A 351 -5.67 10.94 -1.36
CA ALA A 351 -5.05 10.28 -0.24
C ALA A 351 -3.59 9.88 -0.53
N LEU A 352 -2.74 9.96 0.48
CA LEU A 352 -1.37 9.52 0.35
C LEU A 352 -1.33 8.00 0.08
N GLY A 353 -0.59 7.58 -0.92
CA GLY A 353 -0.48 6.17 -1.34
C GLY A 353 -1.58 5.73 -2.30
N ALA A 354 -2.82 5.81 -1.92
CA ALA A 354 -3.96 5.41 -2.76
C ALA A 354 -4.24 6.41 -3.89
N GLY A 355 -3.95 7.69 -3.67
CA GLY A 355 -4.30 8.73 -4.61
C GLY A 355 -5.81 9.04 -4.65
N VAL A 356 -6.27 9.55 -5.77
CA VAL A 356 -7.69 9.77 -6.06
C VAL A 356 -8.51 8.47 -5.94
N PRO A 357 -8.01 7.29 -6.35
CA PRO A 357 -8.74 6.03 -6.18
C PRO A 357 -8.91 5.55 -4.73
N SER A 358 -8.68 6.38 -3.73
CA SER A 358 -8.98 6.04 -2.34
C SER A 358 -10.48 5.87 -2.11
N ARG A 359 -10.85 5.14 -1.05
CA ARG A 359 -12.26 5.03 -0.66
C ARG A 359 -12.93 6.38 -0.37
N PHE A 360 -12.16 7.38 0.04
CA PHE A 360 -12.68 8.67 0.46
C PHE A 360 -13.23 9.49 -0.71
N THR A 361 -12.60 9.45 -1.88
CA THR A 361 -13.05 10.22 -3.06
C THR A 361 -14.48 9.90 -3.45
N PRO A 362 -14.88 8.65 -3.76
CA PRO A 362 -16.24 8.38 -4.23
C PRO A 362 -17.31 8.61 -3.17
N ILE A 363 -16.96 8.53 -1.88
CA ILE A 363 -17.86 8.82 -0.78
C ILE A 363 -18.08 10.34 -0.62
N ASN A 364 -17.04 11.14 -0.87
CA ASN A 364 -17.04 12.58 -0.63
C ASN A 364 -17.22 13.42 -1.91
N ALA A 365 -17.03 12.83 -3.09
CA ALA A 365 -17.16 13.54 -4.35
C ALA A 365 -18.61 13.94 -4.65
N SER A 366 -18.75 15.08 -5.31
CA SER A 366 -20.04 15.61 -5.74
C SER A 366 -20.01 15.98 -7.23
N SER A 367 -21.06 15.62 -7.93
CA SER A 367 -21.36 15.97 -9.32
C SER A 367 -22.66 16.79 -9.40
N ASN A 368 -22.86 17.46 -10.53
CA ASN A 368 -24.06 18.29 -10.74
C ASN A 368 -25.35 17.45 -10.93
N ASP A 369 -25.24 16.22 -11.36
CA ASP A 369 -26.37 15.32 -11.66
C ASP A 369 -26.60 14.23 -10.61
N GLY A 370 -25.78 14.21 -9.54
CA GLY A 370 -25.92 13.23 -8.46
C GLY A 370 -25.38 11.84 -8.82
N SER A 371 -24.61 11.69 -9.89
CA SER A 371 -23.98 10.45 -10.29
C SER A 371 -22.49 10.60 -10.55
N LEU A 372 -21.72 9.50 -10.50
CA LEU A 372 -20.33 9.46 -10.95
C LEU A 372 -20.12 8.34 -11.96
N VAL A 373 -19.40 8.65 -13.03
CA VAL A 373 -18.94 7.68 -14.02
C VAL A 373 -17.43 7.55 -13.90
N ILE A 374 -16.98 6.44 -13.36
CA ILE A 374 -15.56 6.18 -13.05
C ILE A 374 -14.97 5.18 -14.04
N GLY A 375 -13.95 5.61 -14.77
CA GLY A 375 -13.15 4.72 -15.59
C GLY A 375 -12.18 3.89 -14.73
N VAL A 376 -12.09 2.59 -14.96
CA VAL A 376 -11.13 1.71 -14.30
C VAL A 376 -10.33 0.93 -15.32
N LYS A 377 -9.06 0.61 -15.01
CA LYS A 377 -8.22 -0.17 -15.93
C LYS A 377 -8.76 -1.58 -16.15
N GLN A 378 -9.24 -2.19 -15.06
CA GLN A 378 -9.86 -3.51 -15.07
C GLN A 378 -11.02 -3.53 -14.09
N ILE A 379 -12.08 -4.25 -14.43
CA ILE A 379 -13.29 -4.29 -13.60
C ILE A 379 -13.31 -5.51 -12.67
N TYR A 380 -12.64 -6.56 -13.07
CA TYR A 380 -12.59 -7.83 -12.36
C TYR A 380 -11.26 -8.55 -12.65
N GLN A 381 -10.43 -8.73 -11.63
CA GLN A 381 -9.13 -9.39 -11.72
C GLN A 381 -8.98 -10.54 -10.74
N GLY A 382 -9.37 -10.34 -9.49
CA GLY A 382 -9.31 -11.31 -8.41
C GLY A 382 -10.68 -11.84 -8.04
N ALA A 383 -10.76 -12.65 -7.01
CA ALA A 383 -12.03 -13.08 -6.44
C ALA A 383 -12.50 -12.11 -5.36
N TRP A 384 -13.81 -11.91 -5.29
CA TRP A 384 -14.43 -11.05 -4.29
C TRP A 384 -14.87 -11.88 -3.09
N ASN A 385 -13.97 -12.15 -2.16
CA ASN A 385 -14.28 -12.64 -0.84
C ASN A 385 -13.36 -11.97 0.20
N PRO A 386 -13.85 -11.65 1.40
CA PRO A 386 -13.10 -10.88 2.40
C PRO A 386 -12.03 -11.71 3.14
N ILE A 387 -11.96 -13.04 2.94
CA ILE A 387 -11.05 -13.93 3.68
C ILE A 387 -9.68 -14.00 3.01
N ALA A 388 -9.63 -14.45 1.76
CA ALA A 388 -8.40 -14.59 1.00
C ALA A 388 -8.59 -14.27 -0.49
N GLY A 389 -9.59 -13.44 -0.77
CA GLY A 389 -9.81 -12.76 -2.04
C GLY A 389 -9.32 -11.32 -2.00
N LEU A 390 -9.83 -10.48 -2.90
CA LEU A 390 -9.56 -9.04 -2.96
C LEU A 390 -8.05 -8.70 -2.97
N GLY A 391 -7.22 -9.58 -3.55
CA GLY A 391 -5.78 -9.44 -3.56
C GLY A 391 -5.24 -8.46 -4.61
N ASP A 392 -6.11 -7.80 -5.39
CA ASP A 392 -5.73 -6.85 -6.42
C ASP A 392 -6.30 -5.46 -6.17
N ILE A 393 -5.61 -4.45 -6.69
CA ILE A 393 -5.96 -3.04 -6.46
C ILE A 393 -7.34 -2.68 -7.04
N TYR A 394 -7.73 -3.28 -8.17
CA TYR A 394 -8.95 -2.92 -8.88
C TYR A 394 -10.20 -3.35 -8.12
N SER A 395 -10.21 -4.60 -7.65
CA SER A 395 -11.29 -5.13 -6.81
C SER A 395 -11.38 -4.39 -5.48
N ASN A 396 -10.22 -4.11 -4.84
CA ASN A 396 -10.16 -3.38 -3.57
C ASN A 396 -10.71 -1.94 -3.67
N GLN A 397 -10.47 -1.24 -4.77
CA GLN A 397 -10.97 0.12 -4.97
C GLN A 397 -12.50 0.19 -4.98
N ILE A 398 -13.16 -0.82 -5.55
CA ILE A 398 -14.61 -0.89 -5.58
C ILE A 398 -15.15 -1.44 -4.26
N TRP A 399 -14.55 -2.53 -3.72
CA TRP A 399 -14.95 -3.08 -2.43
C TRP A 399 -14.87 -2.06 -1.31
N GLY A 400 -13.88 -1.16 -1.33
CA GLY A 400 -13.66 -0.14 -0.30
C GLY A 400 -14.78 0.87 -0.12
N ILE A 401 -15.72 0.99 -1.05
CA ILE A 401 -16.93 1.81 -0.90
C ILE A 401 -18.17 1.00 -0.53
N LEU A 402 -18.11 -0.33 -0.71
CA LEU A 402 -19.20 -1.24 -0.35
C LEU A 402 -19.11 -1.67 1.12
N SER A 403 -17.92 -1.53 1.75
CA SER A 403 -17.67 -2.04 3.09
C SER A 403 -17.05 -0.97 4.00
N ASP A 404 -17.56 -0.86 5.20
CA ASP A 404 -16.94 -0.10 6.28
C ASP A 404 -16.21 -1.04 7.24
N PRO A 405 -14.90 -0.97 7.35
CA PRO A 405 -14.16 -1.67 8.40
C PRO A 405 -14.39 -1.01 9.76
N GLY A 406 -14.06 -1.70 10.84
CA GLY A 406 -14.13 -1.13 12.19
C GLY A 406 -13.26 0.10 12.36
N MET A 407 -12.07 0.06 11.77
CA MET A 407 -11.05 1.11 11.80
C MET A 407 -10.45 1.29 10.42
N TYR A 408 -9.84 2.45 10.18
CA TYR A 408 -9.20 2.74 8.91
C TYR A 408 -7.92 3.57 9.07
N GLY A 409 -7.01 3.48 8.11
CA GLY A 409 -5.83 4.34 8.09
C GLY A 409 -6.19 5.78 7.71
N HIS A 410 -5.78 6.76 8.53
CA HIS A 410 -5.94 8.17 8.18
C HIS A 410 -5.23 8.47 6.85
N PRO A 411 -5.90 9.13 5.86
CA PRO A 411 -5.42 9.19 4.47
C PRO A 411 -4.07 9.91 4.29
N PHE A 412 -3.60 10.68 5.27
CA PHE A 412 -2.36 11.44 5.16
C PHE A 412 -1.32 11.12 6.23
N THR A 413 -1.74 10.62 7.40
CA THR A 413 -0.81 10.29 8.50
C THR A 413 -0.58 8.79 8.65
N GLY A 414 -1.43 7.96 8.05
CA GLY A 414 -1.42 6.51 8.23
C GLY A 414 -1.72 6.02 9.64
N LYS A 415 -2.11 6.91 10.57
CA LYS A 415 -2.56 6.52 11.91
C LYS A 415 -3.90 5.80 11.82
N ILE A 416 -4.11 4.81 12.65
CA ILE A 416 -5.42 4.16 12.75
C ILE A 416 -6.43 5.15 13.35
N ILE A 417 -7.54 5.32 12.65
CA ILE A 417 -8.67 6.15 13.07
C ILE A 417 -9.93 5.29 13.23
N PRO A 418 -10.82 5.63 14.17
CA PRO A 418 -12.09 4.96 14.32
C PRO A 418 -12.99 5.20 13.09
N LEU A 419 -13.70 4.17 12.66
CA LEU A 419 -14.78 4.26 11.69
C LEU A 419 -16.06 3.69 12.26
N ARG A 420 -16.17 2.36 12.37
CA ARG A 420 -17.35 1.67 12.95
C ARG A 420 -17.10 1.19 14.37
N THR A 421 -15.86 1.25 14.85
CA THR A 421 -15.50 0.95 16.23
C THR A 421 -14.70 2.08 16.84
N THR A 422 -15.04 2.47 18.06
CA THR A 422 -14.17 3.27 18.92
C THR A 422 -13.56 2.37 19.98
N TRP A 423 -12.51 2.83 20.65
CA TRP A 423 -11.81 1.99 21.63
C TRP A 423 -11.28 2.77 22.80
N ASN A 424 -11.16 2.06 23.92
CA ASN A 424 -10.38 2.48 25.07
C ASN A 424 -9.38 1.36 25.43
N ILE A 425 -8.13 1.72 25.71
CA ILE A 425 -7.06 0.74 25.96
C ILE A 425 -6.55 0.89 27.38
N GLU A 426 -6.44 -0.25 28.07
CA GLU A 426 -5.76 -0.39 29.35
C GLU A 426 -4.50 -1.24 29.11
N THR A 427 -3.33 -0.66 29.41
CA THR A 427 -2.02 -1.34 29.39
C THR A 427 -1.03 -0.56 30.25
N ASN A 428 -0.01 -1.23 30.77
CA ASN A 428 1.13 -0.61 31.47
C ASN A 428 2.46 -0.86 30.72
N GLY A 429 2.39 -1.04 29.40
CA GLY A 429 3.54 -1.31 28.53
C GLY A 429 3.65 -2.78 28.14
N SER A 430 4.73 -3.13 27.44
CA SER A 430 4.98 -4.47 26.89
C SER A 430 5.03 -5.60 27.93
N HIS A 431 5.33 -5.27 29.17
CA HIS A 431 5.36 -6.20 30.31
C HIS A 431 4.15 -6.05 31.24
N SER A 432 3.08 -5.46 30.76
CA SER A 432 1.84 -5.30 31.52
C SER A 432 1.26 -6.66 31.93
N SER A 433 0.58 -6.70 33.06
CA SER A 433 -0.11 -7.87 33.58
C SER A 433 -1.48 -7.44 34.08
N ILE A 434 -2.43 -7.34 33.16
CA ILE A 434 -3.81 -6.95 33.46
C ILE A 434 -4.60 -8.22 33.75
N PRO A 435 -5.30 -8.33 34.90
CA PRO A 435 -6.17 -9.48 35.16
C PRO A 435 -7.25 -9.64 34.10
N VAL A 436 -7.40 -10.83 33.56
CA VAL A 436 -8.51 -11.19 32.70
C VAL A 436 -9.73 -11.48 33.55
N HIS A 437 -10.89 -11.00 33.17
CA HIS A 437 -12.11 -11.21 33.95
C HIS A 437 -12.56 -12.67 33.92
N ASP A 438 -13.07 -13.18 35.04
CA ASP A 438 -13.42 -14.61 35.20
C ASP A 438 -14.51 -15.10 34.24
N ASP A 439 -15.36 -14.18 33.67
CA ASP A 439 -16.39 -14.52 32.69
C ASP A 439 -15.92 -14.32 31.22
N ALA A 440 -14.65 -13.99 31.01
CA ALA A 440 -14.10 -13.96 29.68
C ALA A 440 -14.11 -15.36 29.04
N ILE A 441 -14.33 -15.40 27.75
CA ILE A 441 -14.46 -16.63 26.98
C ILE A 441 -13.49 -16.67 25.80
N ILE A 442 -13.20 -17.89 25.36
CA ILE A 442 -12.41 -18.14 24.16
C ILE A 442 -12.98 -19.37 23.44
N TRP A 443 -12.87 -19.37 22.11
CA TRP A 443 -13.30 -20.52 21.31
C TRP A 443 -12.35 -21.70 21.47
N ASN A 444 -12.92 -22.85 21.77
CA ASN A 444 -12.16 -24.09 21.87
C ASN A 444 -12.40 -24.96 20.61
N THR A 445 -11.40 -25.04 19.74
CA THR A 445 -11.46 -25.78 18.47
C THR A 445 -11.64 -27.28 18.64
N LYS A 446 -11.31 -27.87 19.81
CA LYS A 446 -11.46 -29.29 20.08
C LYS A 446 -12.87 -29.64 20.53
N THR A 447 -13.47 -28.79 21.38
CA THR A 447 -14.83 -29.03 21.91
C THR A 447 -15.90 -28.36 21.05
N GLN A 448 -15.50 -27.51 20.07
CA GLN A 448 -16.40 -26.75 19.21
C GLN A 448 -17.41 -25.92 20.01
N SER A 449 -16.92 -25.21 21.02
CA SER A 449 -17.73 -24.42 21.96
C SER A 449 -16.91 -23.27 22.58
N TRP A 450 -17.59 -22.25 23.03
CA TRP A 450 -17.01 -21.20 23.85
C TRP A 450 -16.76 -21.72 25.25
N ASN A 451 -15.56 -21.60 25.73
CA ASN A 451 -15.19 -21.97 27.09
C ASN A 451 -14.75 -20.73 27.86
N THR A 452 -15.12 -20.66 29.14
CA THR A 452 -14.55 -19.67 30.05
C THR A 452 -13.05 -19.87 30.14
N VAL A 453 -12.30 -18.79 30.16
CA VAL A 453 -10.84 -18.82 30.32
C VAL A 453 -10.44 -19.37 31.70
N GLU A 454 -9.21 -19.85 31.84
CA GLU A 454 -8.68 -20.28 33.13
C GLU A 454 -8.64 -19.14 34.13
N SER A 455 -8.85 -19.42 35.42
CA SER A 455 -8.73 -18.41 36.48
C SER A 455 -7.31 -17.87 36.60
N ASP A 456 -7.19 -16.63 37.07
CA ASP A 456 -5.91 -15.94 37.31
C ASP A 456 -5.08 -15.66 36.05
N LEU A 457 -5.67 -15.70 34.85
CA LEU A 457 -4.99 -15.30 33.64
C LEU A 457 -4.75 -13.76 33.63
N THR A 458 -3.69 -13.38 32.96
CA THR A 458 -3.36 -11.97 32.71
C THR A 458 -3.11 -11.74 31.23
N ALA A 459 -3.33 -10.52 30.79
CA ALA A 459 -3.06 -10.04 29.43
C ALA A 459 -2.15 -8.82 29.47
N ILE A 460 -1.47 -8.54 28.36
CA ILE A 460 -0.65 -7.33 28.21
C ILE A 460 -1.52 -6.11 27.97
N SER A 461 -2.57 -6.26 27.17
CA SER A 461 -3.50 -5.19 26.83
C SER A 461 -4.95 -5.67 26.97
N LYS A 462 -5.81 -4.76 27.50
CA LYS A 462 -7.27 -4.91 27.45
C LYS A 462 -7.84 -3.78 26.62
N ILE A 463 -8.68 -4.11 25.66
CA ILE A 463 -9.32 -3.16 24.77
C ILE A 463 -10.83 -3.25 24.96
N THR A 464 -11.46 -2.13 25.32
CA THR A 464 -12.92 -2.02 25.30
C THR A 464 -13.33 -1.37 23.98
N PHE A 465 -14.08 -2.08 23.18
CA PHE A 465 -14.63 -1.60 21.92
C PHE A 465 -16.10 -1.21 22.06
N ASP A 466 -16.45 0.01 21.62
CA ASP A 466 -17.81 0.42 21.35
C ASP A 466 -18.10 0.21 19.86
N LEU A 467 -19.13 -0.55 19.53
CA LEU A 467 -19.46 -1.04 18.17
C LEU A 467 -20.60 -0.21 17.60
N ASN A 468 -20.35 0.56 16.55
CA ASN A 468 -21.36 1.37 15.89
C ASN A 468 -22.09 0.55 14.81
N PHE A 469 -23.03 -0.27 15.23
CA PHE A 469 -23.87 -1.08 14.37
C PHE A 469 -24.81 -0.22 13.51
N SER A 470 -25.22 -0.76 12.37
CA SER A 470 -26.23 -0.22 11.48
C SER A 470 -26.92 -1.39 10.77
N GLN A 471 -27.43 -1.18 9.57
CA GLN A 471 -27.98 -2.26 8.76
C GLN A 471 -26.96 -2.78 7.75
N TRP A 472 -27.03 -4.06 7.43
CA TRP A 472 -26.45 -4.67 6.25
C TRP A 472 -27.23 -4.22 4.99
N HIS A 473 -26.59 -4.28 3.83
CA HIS A 473 -27.21 -3.88 2.55
C HIS A 473 -28.54 -4.59 2.25
N ASN A 474 -28.74 -5.81 2.77
CA ASN A 474 -30.00 -6.56 2.64
C ASN A 474 -31.10 -6.13 3.64
N GLY A 475 -30.88 -5.03 4.37
CA GLY A 475 -31.85 -4.47 5.31
C GLY A 475 -31.91 -5.12 6.70
N GLN A 476 -31.03 -6.09 6.99
CA GLN A 476 -30.92 -6.67 8.32
C GLN A 476 -30.08 -5.80 9.23
N ASN A 477 -30.44 -5.79 10.51
CA ASN A 477 -29.61 -5.13 11.52
C ASN A 477 -28.32 -5.93 11.75
N MET A 478 -27.21 -5.21 11.87
CA MET A 478 -25.98 -5.75 12.44
C MET A 478 -26.17 -5.97 13.93
N ASP A 479 -25.56 -7.00 14.47
CA ASP A 479 -25.64 -7.30 15.89
C ASP A 479 -24.37 -7.99 16.40
N ILE A 480 -24.32 -8.28 17.70
CA ILE A 480 -23.18 -8.89 18.37
C ILE A 480 -22.83 -10.29 17.79
N ASN A 481 -23.80 -11.00 17.18
CA ASN A 481 -23.55 -12.32 16.61
C ASN A 481 -22.65 -12.23 15.37
N ASP A 482 -22.66 -11.10 14.62
CA ASP A 482 -21.74 -10.86 13.52
C ASP A 482 -20.28 -10.78 14.02
N ILE A 483 -20.08 -10.20 15.22
CA ILE A 483 -18.78 -10.10 15.87
C ILE A 483 -18.34 -11.46 16.44
N LEU A 484 -19.25 -12.17 17.11
CA LEU A 484 -18.98 -13.50 17.66
C LEU A 484 -18.55 -14.49 16.57
N TYR A 485 -19.23 -14.43 15.42
CA TYR A 485 -18.86 -15.28 14.28
C TYR A 485 -17.48 -14.89 13.71
N SER A 486 -17.15 -13.61 13.68
CA SER A 486 -15.83 -13.15 13.24
C SER A 486 -14.72 -13.65 14.16
N ILE A 487 -14.90 -13.60 15.49
CA ILE A 487 -13.93 -14.12 16.48
C ILE A 487 -13.82 -15.63 16.37
N TYR A 488 -14.95 -16.33 16.24
CA TYR A 488 -14.98 -17.78 16.00
C TYR A 488 -14.17 -18.13 14.75
N PHE A 489 -14.49 -17.50 13.63
CA PHE A 489 -13.85 -17.78 12.35
C PHE A 489 -12.33 -17.56 12.41
N LEU A 490 -11.90 -16.44 12.99
CA LEU A 490 -10.47 -16.15 13.19
C LEU A 490 -9.80 -17.27 14.02
N THR A 491 -10.42 -17.69 15.13
CA THR A 491 -9.84 -18.68 16.02
C THR A 491 -9.86 -20.07 15.40
N GLU A 492 -10.96 -20.45 14.77
CA GLU A 492 -11.11 -21.78 14.15
C GLU A 492 -10.13 -21.96 12.98
N TRP A 493 -10.02 -20.99 12.08
CA TRP A 493 -9.16 -21.05 10.89
C TRP A 493 -7.71 -20.61 11.15
N GLY A 494 -7.46 -19.91 12.25
CA GLY A 494 -6.12 -19.48 12.67
C GLY A 494 -5.45 -20.42 13.67
N SER A 495 -6.12 -21.49 14.13
CA SER A 495 -5.51 -22.44 15.05
C SER A 495 -4.71 -23.49 14.31
N GLU A 496 -3.53 -23.83 14.84
CA GLU A 496 -2.74 -24.95 14.31
C GLU A 496 -3.47 -26.28 14.54
N LYS A 497 -3.66 -27.02 13.47
CA LYS A 497 -4.30 -28.33 13.46
C LYS A 497 -3.47 -29.33 12.64
N ASP A 498 -3.97 -30.56 12.52
CA ASP A 498 -3.30 -31.58 11.74
C ASP A 498 -3.45 -31.32 10.21
N VAL A 499 -2.65 -32.04 9.41
CA VAL A 499 -2.62 -31.92 7.94
C VAL A 499 -3.92 -32.27 7.21
N ASN A 500 -4.92 -32.80 7.91
CA ASN A 500 -6.23 -33.16 7.37
C ASN A 500 -7.31 -32.15 7.78
N ASP A 501 -6.94 -31.07 8.43
CA ASP A 501 -7.89 -30.06 8.85
C ASP A 501 -8.55 -29.39 7.65
N LYS A 502 -9.89 -29.37 7.66
CA LYS A 502 -10.68 -28.74 6.61
C LYS A 502 -10.87 -27.22 6.83
N THR A 503 -10.55 -26.75 8.03
CA THR A 503 -10.61 -25.34 8.41
C THR A 503 -9.24 -24.68 8.34
N TYR A 504 -8.48 -24.98 7.30
CA TYR A 504 -7.18 -24.41 6.98
C TYR A 504 -7.19 -23.84 5.56
N ASP A 505 -6.68 -22.64 5.40
CA ASP A 505 -6.40 -22.00 4.11
C ASP A 505 -4.95 -21.52 4.08
N SER A 506 -4.20 -21.86 3.04
CA SER A 506 -2.76 -21.61 2.93
C SER A 506 -2.38 -20.13 2.88
N HIS A 507 -3.33 -19.22 2.59
CA HIS A 507 -3.11 -17.78 2.60
C HIS A 507 -3.56 -17.12 3.90
N PHE A 508 -4.74 -17.50 4.42
CA PHE A 508 -5.33 -16.91 5.62
C PHE A 508 -4.71 -17.45 6.92
N SER A 509 -4.62 -18.75 7.06
CA SER A 509 -4.29 -19.39 8.35
C SER A 509 -2.89 -19.03 8.88
N PRO A 510 -1.81 -18.93 8.08
CA PRO A 510 -0.49 -18.55 8.59
C PRO A 510 -0.42 -17.13 9.18
N GLN A 511 -1.27 -16.22 8.70
CA GLN A 511 -1.37 -14.87 9.25
C GLN A 511 -2.26 -14.83 10.48
N ALA A 512 -3.39 -15.52 10.44
CA ALA A 512 -4.36 -15.58 11.52
C ALA A 512 -3.79 -16.21 12.81
N VAL A 513 -2.91 -17.22 12.68
CA VAL A 513 -2.29 -17.89 13.84
C VAL A 513 -1.54 -16.92 14.77
N GLN A 514 -0.95 -15.87 14.24
CA GLN A 514 -0.24 -14.87 15.04
C GLN A 514 -1.22 -14.09 15.95
N ASN A 515 -2.38 -13.71 15.42
CA ASN A 515 -3.43 -13.03 16.19
C ASN A 515 -4.02 -14.00 17.23
N VAL A 516 -4.33 -15.23 16.83
CA VAL A 516 -4.89 -16.25 17.72
C VAL A 516 -3.96 -16.56 18.88
N ASN A 517 -2.65 -16.69 18.65
CA ASN A 517 -1.65 -16.95 19.68
C ASN A 517 -1.53 -15.81 20.71
N SER A 518 -1.90 -14.59 20.34
CA SER A 518 -1.92 -13.45 21.26
C SER A 518 -3.26 -13.24 21.96
N LEU A 519 -4.35 -13.78 21.43
CA LEU A 519 -5.69 -13.65 22.01
C LEU A 519 -5.79 -14.45 23.30
N VAL A 520 -6.07 -13.79 24.42
CA VAL A 520 -6.24 -14.43 25.74
C VAL A 520 -7.71 -14.76 25.98
N GLY A 521 -8.61 -13.90 25.54
CA GLY A 521 -10.04 -14.06 25.63
C GLY A 521 -10.79 -12.76 25.33
N PHE A 522 -12.10 -12.83 25.34
CA PHE A 522 -12.95 -11.65 25.22
C PHE A 522 -14.20 -11.77 26.10
N ARG A 523 -14.87 -10.65 26.33
CA ARG A 523 -16.06 -10.55 27.15
C ARG A 523 -17.10 -9.67 26.47
N ILE A 524 -18.35 -10.10 26.45
CA ILE A 524 -19.50 -9.29 26.00
C ILE A 524 -19.96 -8.49 27.23
N ILE A 525 -19.99 -7.17 27.10
CA ILE A 525 -20.46 -6.26 28.15
C ILE A 525 -21.94 -5.99 27.98
N ASP A 526 -22.34 -5.65 26.78
CA ASP A 526 -23.74 -5.41 26.38
C ASP A 526 -23.90 -5.62 24.85
N ASP A 527 -25.01 -5.13 24.27
CA ASP A 527 -25.37 -5.40 22.88
C ASP A 527 -24.41 -4.79 21.86
N ASP A 528 -23.61 -3.76 22.23
CA ASP A 528 -22.71 -3.04 21.34
C ASP A 528 -21.32 -2.80 21.94
N THR A 529 -21.01 -3.43 23.08
CA THR A 529 -19.72 -3.24 23.77
C THR A 529 -19.07 -4.59 24.06
N ILE A 530 -17.79 -4.74 23.67
CA ILE A 530 -16.97 -5.91 24.01
C ILE A 530 -15.62 -5.51 24.61
N GLU A 531 -15.08 -6.35 25.49
CA GLU A 531 -13.70 -6.29 25.95
C GLU A 531 -12.90 -7.42 25.32
N VAL A 532 -11.74 -7.10 24.77
CA VAL A 532 -10.78 -8.07 24.23
C VAL A 532 -9.49 -8.01 25.02
N TYR A 533 -8.98 -9.18 25.42
CA TYR A 533 -7.73 -9.34 26.16
C TYR A 533 -6.70 -9.98 25.25
N THR A 534 -5.53 -9.30 25.09
CA THR A 534 -4.48 -9.77 24.18
C THR A 534 -3.08 -9.65 24.79
N ASN A 535 -2.20 -10.56 24.44
CA ASN A 535 -0.76 -10.50 24.73
C ASN A 535 0.00 -9.73 23.63
N TYR A 536 -0.62 -8.64 23.13
CA TYR A 536 -0.02 -7.75 22.16
C TYR A 536 0.12 -6.35 22.77
N TRP A 537 1.23 -5.68 22.48
CA TRP A 537 1.49 -4.31 22.86
C TRP A 537 2.07 -3.51 21.71
N HIS A 538 1.75 -2.23 21.69
CA HIS A 538 2.36 -1.23 20.84
C HIS A 538 2.31 0.13 21.54
N PHE A 539 3.26 1.02 21.26
CA PHE A 539 3.29 2.38 21.81
C PHE A 539 2.25 3.33 21.16
N ASP A 540 1.53 2.89 20.15
CA ASP A 540 0.38 3.59 19.54
C ASP A 540 -0.88 2.77 19.77
N ASP A 541 -1.86 3.37 20.47
CA ASP A 541 -3.11 2.72 20.86
C ASP A 541 -3.92 2.19 19.67
N GLY A 542 -3.89 2.92 18.53
CA GLY A 542 -4.56 2.48 17.31
C GLY A 542 -4.00 1.17 16.78
N GLN A 543 -2.71 0.90 16.96
CA GLN A 543 -2.12 -0.39 16.56
C GLN A 543 -2.60 -1.53 17.46
N ILE A 544 -2.72 -1.30 18.77
CA ILE A 544 -3.27 -2.30 19.71
C ILE A 544 -4.73 -2.59 19.34
N ALA A 545 -5.53 -1.54 19.11
CA ALA A 545 -6.92 -1.68 18.72
C ALA A 545 -7.08 -2.41 17.38
N SER A 546 -6.24 -2.08 16.40
CA SER A 546 -6.26 -2.73 15.09
C SER A 546 -5.89 -4.22 15.16
N TRP A 547 -4.94 -4.58 16.03
CA TRP A 547 -4.54 -5.97 16.25
C TRP A 547 -5.66 -6.80 16.87
N ALA A 548 -6.34 -6.26 17.86
CA ALA A 548 -7.44 -6.91 18.59
C ALA A 548 -8.81 -6.75 17.90
N GLY A 549 -8.85 -6.11 16.72
CA GLY A 549 -10.10 -5.78 16.03
C GLY A 549 -10.89 -7.01 15.62
N THR A 550 -12.19 -6.97 15.88
CA THR A 550 -13.14 -8.10 15.70
C THR A 550 -14.27 -7.78 14.72
N TRP A 551 -14.26 -6.59 14.12
CA TRP A 551 -15.32 -6.12 13.23
C TRP A 551 -15.46 -6.98 11.97
N SER A 552 -16.72 -7.32 11.61
CA SER A 552 -17.04 -7.97 10.35
C SER A 552 -17.55 -6.99 9.29
N THR A 553 -17.13 -7.17 8.05
CA THR A 553 -17.66 -6.45 6.88
C THR A 553 -18.64 -7.27 6.05
N THR A 554 -18.98 -8.46 6.53
CA THR A 554 -19.88 -9.42 5.86
C THR A 554 -20.76 -10.07 6.93
N PRO A 555 -22.08 -10.22 6.71
CA PRO A 555 -22.97 -10.82 7.69
C PRO A 555 -22.58 -12.27 8.00
N TRP A 556 -22.79 -12.69 9.24
CA TRP A 556 -22.35 -13.99 9.73
C TRP A 556 -22.94 -15.17 8.94
N GLU A 557 -24.17 -15.08 8.43
CA GLU A 557 -24.78 -16.15 7.64
C GLU A 557 -24.12 -16.34 6.28
N ILE A 558 -23.64 -15.24 5.66
CA ILE A 558 -22.84 -15.31 4.43
C ILE A 558 -21.48 -15.90 4.74
N MET A 559 -20.83 -15.46 5.84
CA MET A 559 -19.56 -16.04 6.31
C MET A 559 -19.71 -17.54 6.56
N SER A 560 -20.78 -17.99 7.22
CA SER A 560 -21.05 -19.40 7.48
C SER A 560 -21.31 -20.20 6.20
N ALA A 561 -22.01 -19.63 5.24
CA ALA A 561 -22.25 -20.28 3.96
C ALA A 561 -20.95 -20.37 3.12
N MET A 562 -20.08 -19.35 3.15
CA MET A 562 -18.75 -19.42 2.54
C MET A 562 -17.90 -20.50 3.20
N GLU A 563 -17.83 -20.52 4.53
CA GLU A 563 -17.12 -21.54 5.30
C GLU A 563 -17.57 -22.94 4.93
N LYS A 564 -18.87 -23.20 4.96
CA LYS A 564 -19.46 -24.48 4.58
C LYS A 564 -19.12 -24.89 3.15
N SER A 565 -19.11 -23.94 2.21
CA SER A 565 -18.78 -24.20 0.81
C SER A 565 -17.33 -24.66 0.62
N VAL A 566 -16.41 -24.11 1.43
CA VAL A 566 -14.99 -24.48 1.41
C VAL A 566 -14.75 -25.81 2.11
N ILE A 567 -15.36 -26.05 3.28
CA ILE A 567 -15.29 -27.31 4.02
C ILE A 567 -15.83 -28.49 3.17
N ASP A 568 -16.88 -28.24 2.39
CA ASP A 568 -17.47 -29.22 1.46
C ASP A 568 -16.62 -29.45 0.20
N GLY A 569 -15.56 -28.65 0.00
CA GLY A 569 -14.66 -28.73 -1.15
C GLY A 569 -15.28 -28.26 -2.47
N LYS A 570 -16.34 -27.41 -2.41
CA LYS A 570 -16.99 -26.85 -3.60
C LYS A 570 -16.18 -25.70 -4.20
N VAL A 571 -15.56 -24.88 -3.35
CA VAL A 571 -14.72 -23.72 -3.68
C VAL A 571 -13.58 -23.60 -2.67
N SER A 572 -12.70 -22.61 -2.85
CA SER A 572 -11.62 -22.28 -1.92
C SER A 572 -11.60 -20.78 -1.59
N PHE A 573 -11.15 -20.40 -0.41
CA PHE A 573 -10.96 -18.99 -0.05
C PHE A 573 -9.81 -18.37 -0.80
N SER A 574 -8.67 -19.06 -0.90
CA SER A 574 -7.49 -18.56 -1.59
C SER A 574 -7.33 -19.13 -2.99
N ARG A 575 -6.63 -18.37 -3.83
CA ARG A 575 -6.30 -18.82 -5.18
C ARG A 575 -5.34 -20.01 -5.17
N SER A 576 -4.37 -20.02 -4.28
CA SER A 576 -3.38 -21.10 -4.13
C SER A 576 -4.05 -22.43 -3.82
N ASP A 577 -4.95 -22.45 -2.86
CA ASP A 577 -5.74 -23.64 -2.53
C ASP A 577 -6.65 -24.06 -3.69
N ALA A 578 -7.28 -23.07 -4.37
CA ALA A 578 -8.09 -23.34 -5.54
C ALA A 578 -7.30 -24.05 -6.64
N VAL A 579 -6.09 -23.58 -6.94
CA VAL A 579 -5.19 -24.18 -7.94
C VAL A 579 -4.73 -25.56 -7.49
N SER A 580 -4.27 -25.71 -6.24
CA SER A 580 -3.76 -26.98 -5.72
C SER A 580 -4.82 -28.08 -5.65
N LYS A 581 -6.06 -27.71 -5.31
CA LYS A 581 -7.20 -28.60 -5.20
C LYS A 581 -7.98 -28.77 -6.52
N ASN A 582 -7.62 -28.01 -7.56
CA ASN A 582 -8.31 -27.93 -8.86
C ASN A 582 -9.82 -27.65 -8.74
N ILE A 583 -10.16 -26.67 -7.91
CA ILE A 583 -11.51 -26.14 -7.67
C ILE A 583 -11.55 -24.65 -7.94
N ASN A 584 -12.75 -24.03 -7.90
CA ASN A 584 -12.88 -22.61 -8.13
C ASN A 584 -12.43 -21.78 -6.90
N TRP A 585 -11.83 -20.65 -7.17
CA TRP A 585 -11.60 -19.60 -6.19
C TRP A 585 -12.92 -18.86 -5.95
N LEU A 586 -13.42 -18.86 -4.71
CA LEU A 586 -14.70 -18.28 -4.32
C LEU A 586 -14.78 -16.78 -4.61
N SER A 587 -15.83 -16.35 -5.31
CA SER A 587 -16.08 -14.95 -5.60
C SER A 587 -17.57 -14.60 -5.50
N LEU A 588 -17.94 -13.84 -4.47
CA LEU A 588 -19.33 -13.49 -4.15
C LEU A 588 -20.04 -12.68 -5.26
N ILE A 589 -19.28 -12.01 -6.13
CA ILE A 589 -19.85 -11.24 -7.26
C ILE A 589 -20.20 -12.13 -8.47
N VAL A 590 -19.73 -13.37 -8.50
CA VAL A 590 -19.95 -14.28 -9.63
C VAL A 590 -21.21 -15.10 -9.42
N PRO A 591 -22.18 -15.09 -10.35
CA PRO A 591 -23.47 -15.80 -10.21
C PRO A 591 -23.32 -17.31 -9.90
N ARG A 592 -22.32 -17.98 -10.46
CA ARG A 592 -22.02 -19.39 -10.15
C ARG A 592 -21.77 -19.61 -8.66
N ASP A 593 -20.94 -18.78 -8.03
CA ASP A 593 -20.56 -18.94 -6.65
C ASP A 593 -21.65 -18.39 -5.72
N ALA A 594 -22.33 -17.31 -6.13
CA ALA A 594 -23.52 -16.81 -5.45
C ALA A 594 -24.61 -17.88 -5.34
N LYS A 595 -24.80 -18.69 -6.40
CA LYS A 595 -25.71 -19.83 -6.36
C LYS A 595 -25.29 -20.90 -5.35
N ILE A 596 -23.99 -21.16 -5.19
CA ILE A 596 -23.50 -22.11 -4.18
C ILE A 596 -23.84 -21.59 -2.77
N ILE A 597 -23.65 -20.29 -2.51
CA ILE A 597 -24.00 -19.66 -1.24
C ILE A 597 -25.52 -19.70 -1.02
N HIS A 598 -26.31 -19.35 -2.01
CA HIS A 598 -27.77 -19.44 -1.97
C HIS A 598 -28.25 -20.84 -1.59
N ASP A 599 -27.75 -21.89 -2.29
CA ASP A 599 -28.18 -23.27 -2.06
C ASP A 599 -27.82 -23.74 -0.63
N ILE A 600 -26.69 -23.27 -0.09
CA ILE A 600 -26.28 -23.58 1.30
C ILE A 600 -27.20 -22.83 2.29
N LEU A 601 -27.56 -21.58 2.03
CA LEU A 601 -28.48 -20.84 2.90
C LEU A 601 -29.89 -21.47 2.90
N GLU A 602 -30.36 -21.97 1.76
CA GLU A 602 -31.60 -22.73 1.68
C GLU A 602 -31.51 -24.06 2.47
N ASP A 603 -30.38 -24.78 2.39
CA ASP A 603 -30.14 -25.98 3.20
C ASP A 603 -30.12 -25.64 4.70
N PHE A 604 -29.50 -24.52 5.09
CA PHE A 604 -29.47 -24.04 6.48
C PHE A 604 -30.90 -23.74 6.99
N LYS A 605 -31.69 -23.06 6.19
CA LYS A 605 -33.09 -22.75 6.52
C LYS A 605 -33.91 -24.01 6.64
N GLN A 606 -33.83 -24.96 5.70
CA GLN A 606 -34.61 -26.20 5.72
C GLN A 606 -34.22 -27.13 6.86
N SER A 607 -32.93 -27.14 7.26
CA SER A 607 -32.44 -27.97 8.37
C SER A 607 -32.51 -27.27 9.73
N GLU A 608 -33.05 -26.03 9.80
CA GLU A 608 -33.03 -25.19 11.01
C GLU A 608 -31.59 -25.09 11.59
N TYR A 609 -30.59 -24.94 10.72
CA TYR A 609 -29.18 -24.93 11.12
C TYR A 609 -28.88 -23.75 12.04
N VAL A 610 -28.17 -24.03 13.13
CA VAL A 610 -27.65 -23.05 14.07
C VAL A 610 -26.14 -23.26 14.18
N PRO A 611 -25.31 -22.25 13.85
CA PRO A 611 -23.87 -22.35 14.03
C PRO A 611 -23.51 -22.63 15.50
N SER A 612 -22.62 -23.60 15.74
CA SER A 612 -22.16 -23.93 17.11
C SER A 612 -21.57 -22.73 17.84
N SER A 613 -21.00 -21.77 17.11
CA SER A 613 -20.46 -20.51 17.65
C SER A 613 -21.52 -19.53 18.14
N LEU A 614 -22.80 -19.67 17.72
CA LEU A 614 -23.88 -18.75 18.08
C LEU A 614 -24.93 -19.37 19.01
N ASN A 615 -25.01 -20.68 19.09
CA ASN A 615 -26.10 -21.40 19.78
C ASN A 615 -26.19 -21.11 21.31
N GLN A 616 -25.12 -20.58 21.91
CA GLN A 616 -25.09 -20.19 23.33
C GLN A 616 -25.63 -18.77 23.57
N PHE A 617 -25.67 -17.92 22.53
CA PHE A 617 -25.99 -16.50 22.63
C PHE A 617 -27.34 -16.16 22.01
N GLU A 618 -27.69 -16.84 20.91
CA GLU A 618 -28.97 -16.64 20.24
C GLU A 618 -29.72 -17.99 20.16
N THR A 619 -30.93 -18.02 20.71
CA THR A 619 -31.74 -19.23 20.78
C THR A 619 -33.01 -19.17 19.94
N SER A 620 -33.27 -18.04 19.29
CA SER A 620 -34.47 -17.83 18.49
C SER A 620 -34.35 -18.43 17.10
N ASN A 621 -35.05 -19.53 16.79
CA ASN A 621 -35.12 -20.06 15.43
C ASN A 621 -35.61 -19.00 14.42
N ALA A 622 -36.50 -18.12 14.83
CA ALA A 622 -36.99 -17.05 13.97
C ALA A 622 -35.90 -16.02 13.58
N TYR A 623 -34.90 -15.81 14.46
CA TYR A 623 -33.77 -14.98 14.15
C TYR A 623 -32.95 -15.59 13.00
N TYR A 624 -32.57 -16.85 13.12
CA TYR A 624 -31.79 -17.56 12.10
C TYR A 624 -32.53 -17.65 10.77
N GLU A 625 -33.84 -18.04 10.83
CA GLU A 625 -34.66 -18.10 9.62
C GLU A 625 -34.77 -16.74 8.91
N ASN A 626 -34.92 -15.64 9.65
CA ASN A 626 -34.95 -14.31 9.09
C ASN A 626 -33.63 -13.94 8.42
N ARG A 627 -32.47 -14.22 9.09
CA ARG A 627 -31.14 -13.99 8.55
C ARG A 627 -30.95 -14.71 7.21
N TYR A 628 -31.28 -16.00 7.15
CA TYR A 628 -31.18 -16.78 5.90
C TYR A 628 -32.11 -16.25 4.81
N ASN A 629 -33.35 -15.96 5.13
CA ASN A 629 -34.35 -15.47 4.16
C ASN A 629 -33.92 -14.15 3.51
N GLN A 630 -33.42 -13.20 4.29
CA GLN A 630 -33.04 -11.90 3.75
C GLN A 630 -31.83 -12.01 2.82
N SER A 631 -30.86 -12.84 3.19
CA SER A 631 -29.68 -13.07 2.34
C SER A 631 -30.00 -13.90 1.08
N ILE A 632 -30.94 -14.86 1.17
CA ILE A 632 -31.49 -15.58 -0.01
C ILE A 632 -32.18 -14.60 -0.95
N ASN A 633 -33.12 -13.78 -0.44
CA ASN A 633 -33.83 -12.78 -1.23
C ASN A 633 -32.90 -11.81 -1.92
N TRP A 634 -31.83 -11.37 -1.22
CA TRP A 634 -30.80 -10.50 -1.81
C TRP A 634 -30.13 -11.17 -3.01
N ILE A 635 -29.71 -12.44 -2.87
CA ILE A 635 -29.03 -13.17 -3.95
C ILE A 635 -29.98 -13.38 -5.14
N GLU A 636 -31.28 -13.65 -4.87
CA GLU A 636 -32.29 -13.80 -5.91
C GLU A 636 -32.59 -12.49 -6.66
N GLU A 637 -32.51 -11.34 -5.96
CA GLU A 637 -32.76 -10.02 -6.55
C GLU A 637 -31.58 -9.50 -7.36
N TYR A 638 -30.34 -9.69 -6.86
CA TYR A 638 -29.15 -9.05 -7.43
C TYR A 638 -28.19 -10.00 -8.17
N ASP A 639 -28.46 -11.30 -8.20
CA ASP A 639 -27.61 -12.34 -8.82
C ASP A 639 -26.17 -12.43 -8.26
N HIS A 640 -25.93 -11.94 -7.02
CA HIS A 640 -24.65 -12.01 -6.33
C HIS A 640 -24.84 -12.08 -4.81
N ALA A 641 -23.80 -12.56 -4.10
CA ALA A 641 -23.80 -12.66 -2.64
C ALA A 641 -22.97 -11.57 -1.93
N VAL A 642 -22.71 -10.45 -2.60
CA VAL A 642 -22.00 -9.30 -2.01
C VAL A 642 -22.96 -8.51 -1.14
N ILE A 643 -22.93 -8.78 0.16
CA ILE A 643 -23.67 -8.07 1.20
C ILE A 643 -22.65 -7.50 2.19
N SER A 644 -22.71 -6.20 2.44
CA SER A 644 -21.80 -5.49 3.34
C SER A 644 -22.52 -4.33 4.04
N ASN A 645 -21.76 -3.39 4.63
CA ASN A 645 -22.24 -2.35 5.53
C ASN A 645 -21.77 -0.94 5.16
N GLY A 646 -21.22 -0.75 3.97
CA GLY A 646 -20.67 0.53 3.52
C GLY A 646 -21.72 1.50 2.97
N PRO A 647 -21.29 2.72 2.56
CA PRO A 647 -22.19 3.77 2.07
C PRO A 647 -22.79 3.50 0.69
N PHE A 648 -22.25 2.54 -0.04
CA PHE A 648 -22.80 2.06 -1.31
C PHE A 648 -23.02 0.57 -1.26
N TYR A 649 -24.04 0.08 -1.96
CA TYR A 649 -24.24 -1.34 -2.22
C TYR A 649 -24.02 -1.66 -3.69
N LEU A 650 -23.66 -2.90 -3.99
CA LEU A 650 -23.54 -3.41 -5.35
C LEU A 650 -24.95 -3.64 -5.92
N GLU A 651 -25.34 -2.87 -6.92
CA GLU A 651 -26.61 -3.08 -7.61
C GLU A 651 -26.47 -4.12 -8.74
N ARG A 652 -25.38 -4.01 -9.52
CA ARG A 652 -25.22 -4.88 -10.68
C ARG A 652 -23.77 -5.03 -11.12
N TYR A 653 -23.41 -6.24 -11.45
CA TYR A 653 -22.20 -6.58 -12.19
C TYR A 653 -22.57 -7.11 -13.58
N SER A 654 -22.03 -6.52 -14.63
CA SER A 654 -22.26 -6.91 -16.03
C SER A 654 -20.94 -7.22 -16.73
N PRO A 655 -20.52 -8.50 -16.75
CA PRO A 655 -19.22 -8.89 -17.32
C PRO A 655 -19.13 -8.63 -18.83
N GLU A 656 -20.24 -8.75 -19.57
CA GLU A 656 -20.29 -8.52 -21.01
C GLU A 656 -20.04 -7.07 -21.38
N SER A 657 -20.63 -6.13 -20.66
CA SER A 657 -20.43 -4.68 -20.83
C SER A 657 -19.22 -4.16 -20.06
N ARG A 658 -18.59 -5.02 -19.23
CA ARG A 658 -17.47 -4.65 -18.36
C ARG A 658 -17.80 -3.45 -17.47
N THR A 659 -18.94 -3.53 -16.78
CA THR A 659 -19.43 -2.47 -15.89
C THR A 659 -19.84 -3.02 -14.54
N ILE A 660 -19.66 -2.19 -13.51
CA ILE A 660 -20.26 -2.36 -12.19
C ILE A 660 -21.06 -1.10 -11.89
N VAL A 661 -22.26 -1.28 -11.34
CA VAL A 661 -23.11 -0.20 -10.84
C VAL A 661 -23.28 -0.37 -9.33
N THR A 662 -23.00 0.69 -8.58
CA THR A 662 -23.25 0.76 -7.15
C THR A 662 -24.20 1.91 -6.86
N LYS A 663 -25.06 1.74 -5.87
CA LYS A 663 -25.99 2.79 -5.43
C LYS A 663 -25.75 3.16 -3.98
N SER A 664 -26.06 4.40 -3.65
CA SER A 664 -26.04 4.90 -2.28
C SER A 664 -26.98 4.05 -1.41
N PHE A 665 -26.48 3.69 -0.23
CA PHE A 665 -27.24 2.96 0.76
C PHE A 665 -28.10 3.95 1.55
N ASP A 666 -29.39 3.94 1.28
CA ASP A 666 -30.39 4.96 1.71
C ASP A 666 -31.25 4.54 2.89
N TYR A 667 -31.06 3.36 3.43
CA TYR A 667 -31.87 2.87 4.56
C TYR A 667 -31.41 3.56 5.85
N GLY A 668 -32.06 4.62 6.23
CA GLY A 668 -32.16 5.48 7.39
C GLY A 668 -31.14 5.44 8.54
N ASP A 669 -30.21 4.48 8.59
CA ASP A 669 -29.34 4.20 9.72
C ASP A 669 -27.85 4.17 9.35
N TYR A 670 -27.43 4.70 8.18
CA TYR A 670 -26.00 4.82 7.90
C TYR A 670 -25.39 5.89 8.82
N PRO A 671 -24.34 5.58 9.60
CA PRO A 671 -23.95 6.42 10.75
C PRO A 671 -23.20 7.70 10.39
N PHE A 672 -22.80 7.90 9.13
CA PHE A 672 -22.02 9.06 8.74
C PHE A 672 -22.77 9.91 7.71
N PRO A 673 -22.94 11.23 7.95
CA PRO A 673 -23.56 12.13 7.00
C PRO A 673 -22.64 12.42 5.79
N PRO A 674 -23.17 12.88 4.64
CA PRO A 674 -22.38 13.43 3.55
C PRO A 674 -21.46 14.55 4.06
N GLY A 675 -20.24 14.61 3.54
CA GLY A 675 -19.26 15.61 3.96
C GLY A 675 -18.46 15.27 5.22
N LYS A 676 -18.66 14.10 5.83
CA LYS A 676 -17.83 13.60 6.96
C LYS A 676 -16.33 13.77 6.70
N TRP A 677 -15.90 13.66 5.44
CA TRP A 677 -14.49 13.63 5.05
C TRP A 677 -13.99 14.93 4.41
N HIS A 678 -14.76 16.03 4.44
CA HIS A 678 -14.37 17.33 3.88
C HIS A 678 -13.03 17.87 4.39
N GLU A 679 -12.67 17.57 5.63
CA GLU A 679 -11.39 17.99 6.21
C GLU A 679 -10.17 17.46 5.45
N TYR A 680 -10.32 16.36 4.70
CA TYR A 680 -9.25 15.74 3.93
C TYR A 680 -9.05 16.30 2.51
N GLU A 681 -9.90 17.23 2.05
CA GLU A 681 -9.79 17.82 0.72
C GLU A 681 -8.59 18.78 0.59
N GLN A 682 -8.21 19.44 1.70
CA GLN A 682 -7.22 20.54 1.68
C GLN A 682 -6.10 20.29 2.69
N ILE A 683 -5.28 19.29 2.43
CA ILE A 683 -4.12 18.99 3.26
C ILE A 683 -2.93 19.87 2.89
N LYS A 684 -2.25 20.37 3.91
CA LYS A 684 -1.07 21.21 3.76
C LYS A 684 0.20 20.37 3.88
N PHE A 685 0.84 20.10 2.74
CA PHE A 685 2.12 19.40 2.72
C PHE A 685 3.27 20.25 3.30
N PRO A 686 4.24 19.62 3.98
CA PRO A 686 5.46 20.30 4.39
C PRO A 686 6.23 20.78 3.17
N LYS A 687 6.97 21.87 3.30
CA LYS A 687 7.81 22.42 2.23
C LYS A 687 9.03 23.11 2.81
N ILE A 688 10.20 22.90 2.24
CA ILE A 688 11.39 23.71 2.45
C ILE A 688 11.35 24.86 1.46
N THR A 689 11.47 26.10 1.96
CA THR A 689 11.44 27.30 1.13
C THR A 689 12.83 27.90 0.92
N SER A 690 13.76 27.69 1.88
CA SER A 690 15.16 28.09 1.76
C SER A 690 16.04 27.19 2.62
N VAL A 691 17.24 26.91 2.13
CA VAL A 691 18.38 26.34 2.88
C VAL A 691 19.59 27.23 2.61
N GLU A 692 20.12 27.84 3.65
CA GLU A 692 21.26 28.76 3.53
C GLU A 692 22.52 28.03 3.98
N ILE A 693 23.34 27.61 3.02
CA ILE A 693 24.61 26.94 3.25
C ILE A 693 25.67 27.56 2.35
N ASP A 694 26.85 27.81 2.91
CA ASP A 694 27.99 28.33 2.14
C ASP A 694 28.44 27.30 1.09
N GLU A 695 28.74 27.74 -0.13
CA GLU A 695 29.25 26.88 -1.20
C GLU A 695 30.59 26.23 -0.83
N VAL A 696 31.38 26.90 0.01
CA VAL A 696 32.67 26.42 0.51
C VAL A 696 32.72 26.57 2.05
N ILE A 697 32.90 25.45 2.72
CA ILE A 697 33.00 25.36 4.19
C ILE A 697 34.45 25.09 4.59
N SER A 698 34.99 25.90 5.52
CA SER A 698 36.28 25.60 6.14
C SER A 698 36.16 24.47 7.14
N LYS A 699 36.97 23.42 7.04
CA LYS A 699 37.00 22.24 7.91
C LYS A 699 37.36 22.57 9.38
N ASN A 700 37.86 23.76 9.64
CA ASN A 700 38.27 24.20 10.97
C ASN A 700 37.22 25.10 11.65
N SER A 701 36.06 25.28 11.06
CA SER A 701 34.98 26.15 11.57
C SER A 701 33.76 25.37 12.03
N SER A 702 32.95 25.95 12.89
CA SER A 702 31.56 25.53 13.11
C SER A 702 30.65 26.15 12.05
N VAL A 703 29.60 25.45 11.65
CA VAL A 703 28.68 25.92 10.62
C VAL A 703 27.25 25.94 11.16
N LYS A 704 26.54 27.03 10.83
CA LYS A 704 25.10 27.15 11.06
C LYS A 704 24.41 27.16 9.71
N ILE A 705 23.39 26.31 9.54
CA ILE A 705 22.62 26.21 8.32
C ILE A 705 21.17 26.58 8.63
N PRO A 706 20.75 27.83 8.38
CA PRO A 706 19.36 28.27 8.51
C PRO A 706 18.48 27.57 7.47
N ILE A 707 17.30 27.15 7.89
CA ILE A 707 16.30 26.49 7.03
C ILE A 707 14.96 27.16 7.26
N LEU A 708 14.33 27.61 6.19
CA LEU A 708 12.96 28.12 6.19
C LEU A 708 12.01 27.07 5.63
N THR A 709 10.89 26.88 6.31
CA THR A 709 9.89 25.89 5.93
C THR A 709 8.48 26.47 5.93
N LYS A 710 7.53 25.66 5.46
CA LYS A 710 6.08 25.87 5.64
C LYS A 710 5.46 24.52 6.03
N ASN A 711 4.46 24.55 6.91
CA ASN A 711 3.67 23.39 7.33
C ASN A 711 4.54 22.23 7.85
N SER A 712 5.66 22.52 8.50
CA SER A 712 6.61 21.52 8.99
C SER A 712 6.73 21.62 10.50
N SER A 713 6.92 20.50 11.17
CA SER A 713 7.13 20.40 12.62
C SER A 713 8.58 20.07 12.98
N GLU A 714 9.29 19.38 12.09
CA GLU A 714 10.63 18.88 12.31
C GLU A 714 11.45 18.86 11.02
N ILE A 715 12.76 19.05 11.15
CA ILE A 715 13.75 18.84 10.09
C ILE A 715 14.62 17.64 10.45
N HIS A 716 14.74 16.69 9.55
CA HIS A 716 15.78 15.67 9.58
C HIS A 716 16.86 16.02 8.57
N TYR A 717 18.13 15.82 8.93
CA TYR A 717 19.22 16.10 8.01
C TYR A 717 20.25 14.98 8.00
N PHE A 718 20.88 14.79 6.83
CA PHE A 718 21.92 13.83 6.59
C PHE A 718 23.04 14.52 5.82
N LEU A 719 24.25 14.41 6.33
CA LEU A 719 25.46 14.94 5.71
C LEU A 719 26.31 13.76 5.25
N SER A 720 26.63 13.71 3.98
CA SER A 720 27.45 12.66 3.42
C SER A 720 28.68 13.21 2.69
N ASN A 721 29.75 12.44 2.70
CA ASN A 721 30.98 12.75 1.98
C ASN A 721 30.83 12.47 0.47
N SER A 722 31.89 12.74 -0.30
CA SER A 722 31.97 12.52 -1.75
C SER A 722 31.75 11.06 -2.17
N ARG A 723 31.91 10.12 -1.25
CA ARG A 723 31.66 8.70 -1.45
C ARG A 723 30.22 8.28 -1.07
N GLY A 724 29.40 9.21 -0.55
CA GLY A 724 28.03 8.95 -0.10
C GLY A 724 27.93 8.37 1.32
N GLN A 725 29.03 8.26 2.06
CA GLN A 725 29.01 7.79 3.45
C GLN A 725 28.44 8.88 4.34
N ILE A 726 27.46 8.55 5.19
CA ILE A 726 26.88 9.50 6.17
C ILE A 726 27.94 9.85 7.22
N ILE A 727 28.24 11.13 7.32
CA ILE A 727 29.19 11.71 8.28
C ILE A 727 28.46 12.15 9.55
N SER A 728 27.29 12.73 9.38
CA SER A 728 26.45 13.24 10.47
C SER A 728 25.00 13.23 10.04
N GLU A 729 24.15 12.93 11.01
CA GLU A 729 22.71 13.02 10.87
C GLU A 729 22.10 13.62 12.14
N GLY A 730 20.86 14.13 12.02
CA GLY A 730 20.19 14.66 13.20
C GLY A 730 18.80 15.20 12.92
N LYS A 731 18.13 15.58 13.99
CA LYS A 731 16.80 16.15 13.99
C LYS A 731 16.80 17.53 14.65
N VAL A 732 16.04 18.46 14.09
CA VAL A 732 15.89 19.82 14.63
C VAL A 732 14.42 20.21 14.54
N SER A 733 13.87 20.69 15.64
CA SER A 733 12.50 21.20 15.70
C SER A 733 12.33 22.48 14.87
N VAL A 734 11.17 22.65 14.26
CA VAL A 734 10.79 23.86 13.54
C VAL A 734 10.00 24.77 14.47
N ASN A 735 10.44 26.03 14.61
CA ASN A 735 9.77 27.07 15.37
C ASN A 735 9.43 28.24 14.45
N GLU A 736 8.15 28.61 14.34
CA GLU A 736 7.67 29.71 13.48
C GLU A 736 8.21 29.65 12.04
N ASN A 737 8.17 28.43 11.44
CA ASN A 737 8.72 28.13 10.11
C ASN A 737 10.25 28.21 9.99
N ASN A 738 10.99 28.37 11.07
CA ASN A 738 12.45 28.45 11.08
C ASN A 738 13.08 27.27 11.81
N SER A 739 14.22 26.83 11.33
CA SER A 739 15.07 25.84 11.96
C SER A 739 16.54 26.13 11.66
N ILE A 740 17.46 25.70 12.52
CA ILE A 740 18.90 25.88 12.32
C ILE A 740 19.61 24.56 12.60
N ILE A 741 20.31 24.02 11.62
CA ILE A 741 21.25 22.93 11.85
C ILE A 741 22.56 23.54 12.35
N ASN A 742 23.04 23.13 13.52
CA ASN A 742 24.30 23.55 14.07
C ASN A 742 25.31 22.40 13.97
N LEU A 743 26.38 22.61 13.21
CA LEU A 743 27.47 21.66 13.07
C LEU A 743 28.67 22.22 13.85
N ASP A 744 29.16 21.46 14.79
CA ASP A 744 30.38 21.80 15.49
C ASP A 744 31.64 21.56 14.64
N SER A 745 32.76 22.07 15.05
CA SER A 745 34.03 21.93 14.32
C SER A 745 34.50 20.46 14.26
N GLU A 746 34.12 19.63 15.20
CA GLU A 746 34.44 18.19 15.17
C GLU A 746 33.72 17.51 14.02
N THR A 747 32.41 17.74 13.87
CA THR A 747 31.61 17.23 12.76
C THR A 747 32.11 17.75 11.41
N VAL A 748 32.37 19.07 11.32
CA VAL A 748 32.86 19.70 10.07
C VAL A 748 34.23 19.17 9.68
N SER A 749 35.11 18.82 10.64
CA SER A 749 36.41 18.23 10.35
C SER A 749 36.37 16.87 9.66
N LYS A 750 35.23 16.15 9.79
CA LYS A 750 35.02 14.82 9.18
C LYS A 750 34.63 14.88 7.70
N PHE A 751 34.35 16.07 7.14
CA PHE A 751 34.06 16.20 5.71
C PHE A 751 35.29 15.84 4.86
N ASP A 752 35.03 15.20 3.74
CA ASP A 752 36.07 15.02 2.73
C ASP A 752 36.45 16.38 2.12
N THR A 753 37.72 16.63 1.88
CA THR A 753 38.15 17.79 1.09
C THR A 753 37.58 17.64 -0.33
N GLY A 754 36.74 18.60 -0.76
CA GLY A 754 36.01 18.53 -2.02
C GLY A 754 34.49 18.48 -1.79
N ALA A 755 33.77 17.80 -2.67
CA ALA A 755 32.31 17.80 -2.66
C ALA A 755 31.71 16.93 -1.52
N ASN A 756 30.80 17.49 -0.78
CA ASN A 756 29.96 16.82 0.23
C ASN A 756 28.50 17.14 -0.07
N THR A 757 27.57 16.38 0.47
CA THR A 757 26.13 16.55 0.21
C THR A 757 25.37 16.73 1.52
N LEU A 758 24.47 17.69 1.53
CA LEU A 758 23.45 17.86 2.56
C LEU A 758 22.09 17.47 2.00
N LYS A 759 21.46 16.46 2.59
CA LYS A 759 20.04 16.13 2.38
C LYS A 759 19.25 16.63 3.59
N VAL A 760 18.16 17.31 3.33
CA VAL A 760 17.26 17.87 4.36
C VAL A 760 15.84 17.40 4.06
N PHE A 761 15.17 16.91 5.08
CA PHE A 761 13.79 16.47 5.02
C PHE A 761 12.94 17.29 5.98
N ALA A 762 11.95 18.01 5.48
CA ALA A 762 10.95 18.67 6.31
C ALA A 762 9.79 17.70 6.56
N ALA A 763 9.57 17.36 7.82
CA ALA A 763 8.50 16.47 8.25
C ALA A 763 7.34 17.24 8.88
N SER A 764 6.13 16.66 8.83
CA SER A 764 4.91 17.21 9.44
C SER A 764 4.21 16.12 10.25
N ASN A 765 3.49 16.54 11.29
CA ASN A 765 2.61 15.64 12.04
C ASN A 765 1.30 15.30 11.28
N ASP A 766 0.93 16.17 10.32
CA ASP A 766 -0.32 16.08 9.57
C ASP A 766 -0.21 15.27 8.28
N VAL A 767 1.03 15.05 7.80
CA VAL A 767 1.31 14.32 6.56
C VAL A 767 2.55 13.45 6.73
N LEU A 768 2.43 12.19 6.38
CA LEU A 768 3.51 11.21 6.50
C LEU A 768 4.69 11.50 5.55
N ARG A 769 4.39 11.97 4.32
CA ARG A 769 5.37 12.25 3.29
C ARG A 769 6.20 13.49 3.63
N PRO A 770 7.53 13.37 3.86
CA PRO A 770 8.39 14.51 4.04
C PRO A 770 8.64 15.24 2.71
N TYR A 771 9.06 16.49 2.80
CA TYR A 771 9.62 17.24 1.66
C TYR A 771 11.14 17.10 1.67
N GLU A 772 11.72 16.57 0.59
CA GLU A 772 13.16 16.39 0.43
C GLU A 772 13.79 17.59 -0.28
N TYR A 773 14.93 18.03 0.22
CA TYR A 773 15.83 18.98 -0.43
C TYR A 773 17.25 18.47 -0.35
N SER A 774 18.00 18.53 -1.45
CA SER A 774 19.39 18.09 -1.50
C SER A 774 20.24 19.17 -2.14
N THR A 775 21.41 19.43 -1.54
CA THR A 775 22.41 20.37 -2.09
C THR A 775 23.81 19.85 -1.83
N SER A 776 24.76 20.25 -2.67
CA SER A 776 26.16 19.91 -2.51
C SER A 776 26.96 21.16 -2.16
N PHE A 777 28.00 20.98 -1.34
CA PHE A 777 28.92 22.04 -0.94
C PHE A 777 30.36 21.50 -0.97
N LEU A 778 31.33 22.40 -1.02
CA LEU A 778 32.76 22.06 -0.97
C LEU A 778 33.27 22.22 0.46
N ALA A 779 34.12 21.30 0.92
CA ALA A 779 34.88 21.47 2.15
C ALA A 779 36.35 21.71 1.83
N SER A 780 36.95 22.72 2.49
CA SER A 780 38.35 23.15 2.29
C SER A 780 39.12 23.15 3.60
N GLU A 781 40.41 22.80 3.55
CA GLU A 781 41.29 22.91 4.70
C GLU A 781 41.80 24.35 4.97
N THR A 782 41.60 25.26 4.02
CA THR A 782 42.03 26.66 4.13
C THR A 782 40.80 27.59 4.23
N ASP A 783 40.92 28.64 5.04
CA ASP A 783 39.94 29.73 5.12
C ASP A 783 40.01 30.57 3.82
N THR A 784 39.36 30.09 2.77
CA THR A 784 39.21 30.87 1.54
C THR A 784 37.86 31.50 1.50
N SER A 785 37.74 32.73 1.96
CA SER A 785 36.61 33.59 1.60
C SER A 785 36.74 33.95 0.11
N LEU A 786 35.90 33.36 -0.74
CA LEU A 786 35.73 33.86 -2.10
C LEU A 786 35.14 35.27 -2.05
N PRO A 787 35.56 36.22 -2.92
CA PRO A 787 34.97 37.54 -2.93
C PRO A 787 33.50 37.45 -3.29
N ASN A 788 32.65 38.13 -2.52
CA ASN A 788 31.21 38.26 -2.75
C ASN A 788 30.93 38.68 -4.20
N VAL A 789 30.47 37.74 -4.99
CA VAL A 789 29.77 38.05 -6.25
C VAL A 789 28.27 37.99 -5.90
N GLU A 790 27.64 39.12 -5.74
CA GLU A 790 26.20 39.24 -5.63
C GLU A 790 25.54 38.66 -6.89
N ILE A 791 25.15 37.40 -6.86
CA ILE A 791 24.22 36.83 -7.84
C ILE A 791 22.81 37.04 -7.28
N THR A 792 22.16 38.10 -7.75
CA THR A 792 20.75 38.34 -7.49
C THR A 792 19.91 37.30 -8.25
N THR A 793 19.61 36.19 -7.62
CA THR A 793 18.62 35.23 -8.15
C THR A 793 17.22 35.72 -7.74
N THR A 794 16.50 36.35 -8.67
CA THR A 794 15.06 36.52 -8.57
C THR A 794 14.38 35.18 -8.77
N LEU A 795 13.86 34.62 -7.70
CA LEU A 795 12.99 33.43 -7.77
C LEU A 795 11.66 33.84 -8.41
N SER A 796 11.36 33.32 -9.59
CA SER A 796 10.03 33.44 -10.20
C SER A 796 9.10 32.41 -9.57
N GLU A 797 7.92 32.86 -9.17
CA GLU A 797 6.81 32.01 -8.64
C GLU A 797 6.14 31.20 -9.75
N SER A 798 6.84 30.35 -10.44
CA SER A 798 6.21 29.35 -11.30
C SER A 798 7.03 28.06 -11.22
N GLY A 799 6.38 26.97 -10.86
CA GLY A 799 6.95 25.62 -10.77
C GLY A 799 7.30 25.06 -12.16
N GLN A 800 8.10 25.80 -12.92
CA GLN A 800 8.75 25.31 -14.13
C GLN A 800 10.26 25.34 -13.89
N THR A 801 10.84 24.15 -13.89
CA THR A 801 12.30 24.00 -13.97
C THR A 801 12.75 24.61 -15.30
N ASP A 802 13.44 25.74 -15.24
CA ASP A 802 13.99 26.39 -16.44
C ASP A 802 15.20 25.59 -16.95
N TYR A 803 14.98 24.80 -17.98
CA TYR A 803 16.01 24.01 -18.66
C TYR A 803 16.94 24.85 -19.55
N SER A 804 16.82 26.17 -19.57
CA SER A 804 17.66 27.05 -20.40
C SER A 804 19.15 26.92 -20.10
N PHE A 805 19.52 26.60 -18.86
CA PHE A 805 20.93 26.37 -18.50
C PHE A 805 21.46 25.05 -19.07
N LEU A 806 20.63 24.01 -19.07
CA LEU A 806 21.01 22.70 -19.63
C LEU A 806 21.15 22.77 -21.16
N VAL A 807 20.27 23.52 -21.81
CA VAL A 807 20.33 23.78 -23.27
C VAL A 807 21.62 24.54 -23.65
N ILE A 808 22.05 25.51 -22.84
CA ILE A 808 23.30 26.24 -23.06
C ILE A 808 24.51 25.33 -22.86
N VAL A 809 24.53 24.49 -21.85
CA VAL A 809 25.62 23.52 -21.62
C VAL A 809 25.67 22.47 -22.73
N ILE A 810 24.53 21.95 -23.16
CA ILE A 810 24.45 21.01 -24.29
C ILE A 810 24.88 21.68 -25.59
N ALA A 811 24.47 22.93 -25.86
CA ALA A 811 24.92 23.69 -27.03
C ALA A 811 26.43 23.96 -27.04
N LEU A 812 27.02 24.22 -25.87
CA LEU A 812 28.47 24.39 -25.73
C LEU A 812 29.24 23.07 -25.94
N ILE A 813 28.72 21.94 -25.47
CA ILE A 813 29.29 20.61 -25.66
C ILE A 813 29.18 20.19 -27.14
N ILE A 814 28.04 20.44 -27.79
CA ILE A 814 27.85 20.18 -29.21
C ILE A 814 28.78 21.09 -30.06
N GLY A 815 28.89 22.37 -29.70
CA GLY A 815 29.79 23.31 -30.34
C GLY A 815 31.26 22.90 -30.22
N ALA A 816 31.71 22.47 -29.06
CA ALA A 816 33.06 21.94 -28.84
C ALA A 816 33.30 20.63 -29.63
N GLY A 817 32.32 19.74 -29.70
CA GLY A 817 32.36 18.50 -30.49
C GLY A 817 32.48 18.77 -32.00
N ILE A 818 31.72 19.74 -32.52
CA ILE A 818 31.79 20.15 -33.93
C ILE A 818 33.15 20.78 -34.26
N ILE A 819 33.68 21.62 -33.37
CA ILE A 819 35.03 22.22 -33.53
C ILE A 819 36.09 21.12 -33.50
N PHE A 820 35.97 20.12 -32.67
CA PHE A 820 36.88 18.98 -32.60
C PHE A 820 36.82 18.12 -33.88
N ILE A 821 35.62 17.87 -34.43
CA ILE A 821 35.44 17.12 -35.69
C ILE A 821 35.97 17.90 -36.89
N ILE A 822 35.76 19.21 -36.94
CA ILE A 822 36.28 20.09 -38.00
C ILE A 822 37.81 20.12 -37.93
N LYS A 823 38.41 20.19 -36.73
CA LYS A 823 39.89 20.18 -36.57
C LYS A 823 40.51 18.83 -36.89
N THR A 824 39.80 17.72 -36.64
CA THR A 824 40.28 16.39 -37.01
C THR A 824 40.10 16.09 -38.50
N ARG A 825 39.07 16.62 -39.17
CA ARG A 825 38.93 16.54 -40.65
C ARG A 825 39.98 17.40 -41.38
N SER A 826 40.26 18.61 -40.89
CA SER A 826 41.30 19.47 -41.44
C SER A 826 42.72 18.85 -41.39
N LYS A 827 43.02 18.04 -40.39
CA LYS A 827 44.28 17.29 -40.29
C LYS A 827 44.34 16.03 -41.19
N ARG A 828 43.22 15.51 -41.64
CA ARG A 828 43.17 14.37 -42.59
C ARG A 828 43.29 14.78 -44.06
N THR A 829 42.92 16.01 -44.39
CA THR A 829 43.03 16.53 -45.79
C THR A 829 44.43 17.01 -46.17
N GLN A 830 45.34 17.14 -45.21
CA GLN A 830 46.76 17.50 -45.51
C GLN A 830 47.74 16.30 -45.62
N LYS A 831 47.21 15.05 -45.59
CA LYS A 831 48.05 13.84 -45.69
C LYS A 831 47.80 13.02 -46.98
N THR A 832 47.07 13.56 -47.93
CA THR A 832 46.87 12.90 -49.29
C THR A 832 47.19 13.83 -50.42
N THR A 833 48.41 14.43 -50.42
CA THR A 833 49.05 14.95 -51.59
C THR A 833 50.56 14.96 -51.31
N ILE A 834 51.18 13.85 -51.57
CA ILE A 834 52.54 13.62 -52.17
C ILE A 834 52.59 12.15 -52.50
#